data_5e5eced0e7aef216ddc40dc9dcb25080
#
_entry.id   5e5eced0e7aef216ddc40dc9dcb25080
#
_cell.length_a   1.000
_cell.length_b   1.000
_cell.length_c   1.000
_cell.angle_alpha   90.00
_cell.angle_beta   90.00
_cell.angle_gamma   90.00
#
_symmetry.space_group_name_H-M   'P 1'
#
loop_
_entity.id
_entity.type
_entity.pdbx_description
1 polymer ?
#
loop_
_entity_poly.entity_id
_entity_poly.type
_entity_poly.pdbx_seq_one_letter_code
_entity_poly.pdbx_strand_id
1 'polypeptide(L)'
;MSSLRFPGPRRFDLACLGRLAVDLYAQQVGSRLEDVASFAKYLGGSSANIAFGAARLGLRAAMISRVGDEQMGRFLVETLQREGCDTSMVQVDPERLTGLVLLGLKDRDTFPLLFVRENCADMAVDAAAISEDFIAGCRALLITGTHLSTPTVRAASLAALGHAGKHGVVRVLDIDYRPVLWGLTKRGEGANRYVADAAVTARLQEVLPQFDLLIGTEEEFLIAGGGGDLLGALRRVREVSSAALVVKLGAKGCCFIDGAVPARLEDAPTAVGERIEVFNVLGAGDAFAAGLMTGFLNGEDFQGAAKIANACGAIVVSRHACAPAMPTPAELAHWFSGARLPKVDADPLLAHLHRTTATRPAWPELNVMAFDHRSQFEAMARETGAPLARIPVLKQLLLRAAEATEQAHGVQGRLGVLIDGRYGSDALCAATGRGWWVGRPVELPGSRPLAFDGTRSVGSLLLSWPREQVVKCLVAYHPDDDATLRVAQEERLLELWEATRASGHELLLEVIPPNGDDAAVLRTVKRFYNLGLKPEWWKLAPMAAESWAAFAALVQERDPQCRGAVILGLNQSLEALAAGFAAATHPVVKGFMVGRTIWGSASRAWLRGDIDDAALIEQAVARFGLLVDAWRSTRKAAP
;
A
#
# COMPACT_ATOMS: atom_id res chain seq x y z
N MET A 1 -18.78 -16.67 -30.35
CA MET A 1 -18.94 -15.73 -29.19
C MET A 1 -18.80 -16.58 -27.95
N SER A 2 -18.04 -16.14 -26.94
CA SER A 2 -17.86 -16.90 -25.68
C SER A 2 -19.21 -17.15 -25.01
N SER A 3 -19.40 -18.36 -24.43
CA SER A 3 -20.56 -18.68 -23.58
C SER A 3 -20.55 -17.89 -22.27
N LEU A 4 -19.37 -17.43 -21.84
CA LEU A 4 -19.19 -16.67 -20.60
C LEU A 4 -19.70 -15.23 -20.76
N ARG A 5 -20.76 -14.88 -20.02
CA ARG A 5 -21.33 -13.54 -20.00
C ARG A 5 -21.51 -13.05 -18.57
N PHE A 6 -20.96 -11.87 -18.28
CA PHE A 6 -21.15 -11.23 -16.98
C PHE A 6 -22.41 -10.36 -17.00
N PRO A 7 -23.20 -10.34 -15.90
CA PRO A 7 -24.36 -9.46 -15.79
C PRO A 7 -23.93 -8.00 -15.85
N GLY A 8 -24.87 -7.11 -16.15
CA GLY A 8 -24.66 -5.65 -16.09
C GLY A 8 -24.19 -5.16 -14.71
N PRO A 9 -24.00 -3.84 -14.55
CA PRO A 9 -23.51 -3.27 -13.29
C PRO A 9 -24.37 -3.66 -12.09
N ARG A 10 -23.73 -4.08 -11.00
CA ARG A 10 -24.33 -4.37 -9.69
C ARG A 10 -23.57 -3.61 -8.60
N ARG A 11 -23.91 -3.80 -7.33
CA ARG A 11 -23.22 -3.18 -6.18
C ARG A 11 -21.74 -3.50 -6.18
N PHE A 12 -21.39 -4.78 -6.40
CA PHE A 12 -20.01 -5.27 -6.50
C PHE A 12 -19.73 -5.87 -7.86
N ASP A 13 -18.51 -5.70 -8.36
CA ASP A 13 -18.06 -6.33 -9.58
C ASP A 13 -17.59 -7.76 -9.29
N LEU A 14 -16.82 -7.97 -8.22
CA LEU A 14 -16.24 -9.25 -7.84
C LEU A 14 -16.30 -9.47 -6.34
N ALA A 15 -16.90 -10.56 -5.88
CA ALA A 15 -16.73 -11.07 -4.52
C ALA A 15 -15.78 -12.27 -4.54
N CYS A 16 -14.82 -12.31 -3.62
CA CYS A 16 -13.88 -13.43 -3.46
C CYS A 16 -14.16 -14.12 -2.14
N LEU A 17 -14.45 -15.43 -2.18
CA LEU A 17 -14.63 -16.27 -1.01
C LEU A 17 -13.44 -17.20 -0.83
N GLY A 18 -12.81 -17.16 0.34
CA GLY A 18 -11.72 -18.08 0.60
C GLY A 18 -10.77 -17.61 1.70
N ARG A 19 -9.49 -18.01 1.54
CA ARG A 19 -8.45 -17.76 2.55
C ARG A 19 -8.14 -16.28 2.71
N LEU A 20 -8.04 -15.88 3.99
CA LEU A 20 -7.58 -14.58 4.43
C LEU A 20 -6.63 -14.80 5.62
N ALA A 21 -5.34 -14.61 5.42
CA ALA A 21 -4.29 -14.94 6.36
C ALA A 21 -3.18 -13.89 6.34
N VAL A 22 -2.33 -13.90 7.37
CA VAL A 22 -1.12 -13.08 7.38
C VAL A 22 0.04 -13.88 6.80
N ASP A 23 0.69 -13.33 5.79
CA ASP A 23 1.93 -13.85 5.24
C ASP A 23 3.13 -13.12 5.88
N LEU A 24 4.05 -13.90 6.44
CA LEU A 24 5.32 -13.45 7.01
C LEU A 24 6.45 -13.84 6.06
N TYR A 25 6.87 -12.91 5.21
CA TYR A 25 7.95 -13.11 4.24
C TYR A 25 9.31 -12.84 4.85
N ALA A 26 10.23 -13.79 4.73
CA ALA A 26 11.63 -13.62 5.12
C ALA A 26 12.25 -12.40 4.44
N GLN A 27 12.93 -11.56 5.22
CA GLN A 27 13.67 -10.41 4.70
C GLN A 27 15.09 -10.78 4.26
N GLN A 28 15.66 -11.87 4.79
CA GLN A 28 16.95 -12.40 4.37
C GLN A 28 16.75 -13.39 3.22
N VAL A 29 16.76 -12.87 1.98
CA VAL A 29 16.72 -13.70 0.78
C VAL A 29 17.98 -14.54 0.65
N GLY A 30 17.84 -15.81 0.29
CA GLY A 30 18.96 -16.75 0.20
C GLY A 30 19.19 -17.57 1.49
N SER A 31 18.54 -17.22 2.60
CA SER A 31 18.65 -17.96 3.86
C SER A 31 17.68 -19.15 3.91
N ARG A 32 18.05 -20.20 4.67
CA ARG A 32 17.08 -21.23 5.08
C ARG A 32 16.08 -20.58 6.05
N LEU A 33 14.86 -21.10 6.11
CA LEU A 33 13.82 -20.54 6.98
C LEU A 33 14.24 -20.53 8.47
N GLU A 34 15.03 -21.54 8.89
CA GLU A 34 15.57 -21.67 10.23
C GLU A 34 16.59 -20.57 10.60
N ASP A 35 17.24 -19.97 9.60
CA ASP A 35 18.30 -18.97 9.78
C ASP A 35 17.75 -17.53 9.56
N VAL A 36 16.46 -17.38 9.26
CA VAL A 36 15.82 -16.07 9.05
C VAL A 36 15.70 -15.31 10.37
N ALA A 37 16.26 -14.11 10.42
CA ALA A 37 16.24 -13.28 11.62
C ALA A 37 15.02 -12.32 11.68
N SER A 38 14.40 -11.97 10.53
CA SER A 38 13.29 -11.02 10.48
C SER A 38 12.33 -11.29 9.32
N PHE A 39 11.07 -10.92 9.54
CA PHE A 39 9.99 -11.11 8.58
C PHE A 39 9.26 -9.79 8.31
N ALA A 40 8.87 -9.58 7.07
CA ALA A 40 7.91 -8.55 6.70
C ALA A 40 6.50 -9.13 6.69
N LYS A 41 5.57 -8.39 7.29
CA LYS A 41 4.16 -8.78 7.43
C LYS A 41 3.33 -8.25 6.27
N TYR A 42 2.59 -9.13 5.60
CA TYR A 42 1.72 -8.80 4.48
C TYR A 42 0.35 -9.48 4.58
N LEU A 43 -0.64 -8.95 3.84
CA LEU A 43 -1.87 -9.66 3.56
C LEU A 43 -1.55 -10.85 2.67
N GLY A 44 -2.15 -12.00 2.97
CA GLY A 44 -2.02 -13.25 2.24
C GLY A 44 -3.32 -14.04 2.19
N GLY A 45 -3.24 -15.19 1.55
CA GLY A 45 -4.39 -16.01 1.18
C GLY A 45 -4.83 -15.72 -0.25
N SER A 46 -4.99 -16.76 -1.07
CA SER A 46 -5.24 -16.60 -2.51
C SER A 46 -6.45 -15.75 -2.81
N SER A 47 -7.60 -16.01 -2.16
CA SER A 47 -8.82 -15.21 -2.36
C SER A 47 -8.63 -13.76 -1.96
N ALA A 48 -7.93 -13.52 -0.85
CA ALA A 48 -7.65 -12.16 -0.38
C ALA A 48 -6.68 -11.42 -1.30
N ASN A 49 -5.66 -12.11 -1.82
CA ASN A 49 -4.75 -11.55 -2.82
C ASN A 49 -5.50 -11.16 -4.10
N ILE A 50 -6.44 -12.02 -4.57
CA ILE A 50 -7.26 -11.73 -5.76
C ILE A 50 -8.18 -10.54 -5.50
N ALA A 51 -8.88 -10.48 -4.35
CA ALA A 51 -9.74 -9.38 -3.99
C ALA A 51 -8.97 -8.05 -3.89
N PHE A 52 -7.81 -8.08 -3.24
CA PHE A 52 -6.90 -6.95 -3.11
C PHE A 52 -6.41 -6.45 -4.49
N GLY A 53 -5.94 -7.37 -5.34
CA GLY A 53 -5.48 -7.03 -6.69
C GLY A 53 -6.58 -6.46 -7.56
N ALA A 54 -7.78 -7.05 -7.52
CA ALA A 54 -8.95 -6.58 -8.25
C ALA A 54 -9.39 -5.18 -7.80
N ALA A 55 -9.40 -4.91 -6.47
CA ALA A 55 -9.68 -3.58 -5.92
C ALA A 55 -8.64 -2.56 -6.38
N ARG A 56 -7.35 -2.91 -6.31
CA ARG A 56 -6.23 -2.06 -6.78
C ARG A 56 -6.34 -1.72 -8.26
N LEU A 57 -6.86 -2.62 -9.06
CA LEU A 57 -7.10 -2.42 -10.49
C LEU A 57 -8.43 -1.68 -10.79
N GLY A 58 -9.16 -1.26 -9.75
CA GLY A 58 -10.33 -0.40 -9.87
C GLY A 58 -11.68 -1.11 -9.88
N LEU A 59 -11.76 -2.43 -9.65
CA LEU A 59 -13.02 -3.12 -9.46
C LEU A 59 -13.60 -2.83 -8.06
N ARG A 60 -14.92 -2.78 -7.95
CA ARG A 60 -15.63 -2.82 -6.67
C ARG A 60 -15.56 -4.26 -6.14
N ALA A 61 -14.44 -4.60 -5.53
CA ALA A 61 -14.17 -5.92 -5.00
C ALA A 61 -14.68 -6.06 -3.57
N ALA A 62 -15.01 -7.30 -3.17
CA ALA A 62 -15.44 -7.63 -1.83
C ALA A 62 -14.82 -8.95 -1.36
N MET A 63 -14.59 -9.08 -0.05
CA MET A 63 -14.03 -10.28 0.56
C MET A 63 -15.05 -10.97 1.45
N ILE A 64 -15.21 -12.29 1.28
CA ILE A 64 -16.01 -13.17 2.12
C ILE A 64 -15.04 -14.14 2.80
N SER A 65 -14.85 -14.00 4.09
CA SER A 65 -13.93 -14.82 4.88
C SER A 65 -14.21 -14.70 6.37
N ARG A 66 -13.28 -15.16 7.21
CA ARG A 66 -13.34 -14.99 8.67
C ARG A 66 -11.94 -14.72 9.23
N VAL A 67 -11.83 -13.82 10.20
CA VAL A 67 -10.60 -13.47 10.91
C VAL A 67 -10.79 -13.61 12.41
N GLY A 68 -9.69 -13.72 13.16
CA GLY A 68 -9.74 -13.68 14.62
C GLY A 68 -9.98 -12.26 15.15
N ASP A 69 -10.55 -12.16 16.35
CA ASP A 69 -10.71 -10.88 17.07
C ASP A 69 -9.39 -10.47 17.75
N GLU A 70 -8.37 -10.27 16.94
CA GLU A 70 -7.03 -9.87 17.41
C GLU A 70 -6.31 -8.99 16.36
N GLN A 71 -5.09 -8.56 16.68
CA GLN A 71 -4.36 -7.57 15.89
C GLN A 71 -4.08 -8.00 14.44
N MET A 72 -3.88 -9.30 14.19
CA MET A 72 -3.63 -9.79 12.83
C MET A 72 -4.91 -9.80 12.01
N GLY A 73 -6.05 -10.14 12.61
CA GLY A 73 -7.37 -10.04 11.97
C GLY A 73 -7.70 -8.59 11.61
N ARG A 74 -7.52 -7.67 12.56
CA ARG A 74 -7.70 -6.23 12.30
C ARG A 74 -6.78 -5.71 11.19
N PHE A 75 -5.50 -6.10 11.21
CA PHE A 75 -4.55 -5.75 10.16
C PHE A 75 -5.03 -6.16 8.75
N LEU A 76 -5.57 -7.36 8.61
CA LEU A 76 -6.07 -7.86 7.32
C LEU A 76 -7.28 -7.07 6.84
N VAL A 77 -8.26 -6.85 7.72
CA VAL A 77 -9.48 -6.08 7.41
C VAL A 77 -9.13 -4.65 7.00
N GLU A 78 -8.31 -3.96 7.80
CA GLU A 78 -7.88 -2.59 7.51
C GLU A 78 -7.05 -2.50 6.23
N THR A 79 -6.26 -3.53 5.91
CA THR A 79 -5.46 -3.57 4.68
C THR A 79 -6.36 -3.67 3.45
N LEU A 80 -7.38 -4.52 3.48
CA LEU A 80 -8.38 -4.63 2.42
C LEU A 80 -9.20 -3.35 2.28
N GLN A 81 -9.67 -2.78 3.40
CA GLN A 81 -10.46 -1.54 3.40
C GLN A 81 -9.66 -0.36 2.82
N ARG A 82 -8.39 -0.23 3.19
CA ARG A 82 -7.50 0.79 2.62
C ARG A 82 -7.35 0.68 1.10
N GLU A 83 -7.37 -0.53 0.56
CA GLU A 83 -7.34 -0.76 -0.90
C GLU A 83 -8.70 -0.58 -1.57
N GLY A 84 -9.75 -0.28 -0.81
CA GLY A 84 -11.11 -0.09 -1.32
C GLY A 84 -11.92 -1.39 -1.50
N CYS A 85 -11.44 -2.49 -0.93
CA CYS A 85 -12.17 -3.75 -0.91
C CYS A 85 -13.23 -3.74 0.21
N ASP A 86 -14.47 -4.11 -0.11
CA ASP A 86 -15.55 -4.26 0.88
C ASP A 86 -15.27 -5.46 1.78
N THR A 87 -15.34 -5.26 3.09
CA THR A 87 -15.09 -6.27 4.11
C THR A 87 -16.34 -6.57 4.97
N SER A 88 -17.53 -6.12 4.55
CA SER A 88 -18.77 -6.30 5.31
C SER A 88 -19.17 -7.77 5.51
N MET A 89 -18.63 -8.66 4.66
CA MET A 89 -18.80 -10.11 4.77
C MET A 89 -17.58 -10.83 5.36
N VAL A 90 -16.65 -10.10 5.95
CA VAL A 90 -15.56 -10.70 6.74
C VAL A 90 -16.08 -10.89 8.17
N GLN A 91 -16.28 -12.15 8.55
CA GLN A 91 -16.75 -12.55 9.89
C GLN A 91 -15.61 -12.39 10.91
N VAL A 92 -15.96 -12.11 12.16
CA VAL A 92 -15.01 -12.07 13.28
C VAL A 92 -15.21 -13.26 14.19
N ASP A 93 -14.15 -14.02 14.44
CA ASP A 93 -14.17 -15.18 15.32
C ASP A 93 -13.65 -14.78 16.71
N PRO A 94 -14.43 -14.92 17.79
CA PRO A 94 -14.01 -14.55 19.13
C PRO A 94 -13.05 -15.58 19.78
N GLU A 95 -12.93 -16.77 19.22
CA GLU A 95 -12.18 -17.89 19.85
C GLU A 95 -10.96 -18.29 19.01
N ARG A 96 -11.04 -18.21 17.67
CA ARG A 96 -9.99 -18.66 16.78
C ARG A 96 -9.08 -17.50 16.37
N LEU A 97 -7.78 -17.81 16.26
CA LEU A 97 -6.81 -16.86 15.75
C LEU A 97 -6.82 -16.81 14.21
N THR A 98 -6.37 -15.70 13.68
CA THR A 98 -6.07 -15.53 12.26
C THR A 98 -4.93 -16.45 11.83
N GLY A 99 -5.08 -17.10 10.68
CA GLY A 99 -4.05 -17.98 10.14
C GLY A 99 -2.78 -17.22 9.73
N LEU A 100 -1.62 -17.85 9.93
CA LEU A 100 -0.32 -17.32 9.55
C LEU A 100 0.37 -18.26 8.58
N VAL A 101 1.16 -17.70 7.66
CA VAL A 101 2.07 -18.45 6.79
C VAL A 101 3.46 -17.82 6.89
N LEU A 102 4.47 -18.62 7.23
CA LEU A 102 5.87 -18.20 7.18
C LEU A 102 6.46 -18.64 5.85
N LEU A 103 7.11 -17.70 5.16
CA LEU A 103 7.62 -17.90 3.82
C LEU A 103 9.10 -17.54 3.77
N GLY A 104 9.91 -18.52 3.33
CA GLY A 104 11.31 -18.31 2.98
C GLY A 104 11.49 -18.12 1.49
N LEU A 105 12.48 -17.34 1.11
CA LEU A 105 12.93 -17.17 -0.28
C LEU A 105 14.39 -17.60 -0.35
N LYS A 106 14.66 -18.89 -0.52
CA LYS A 106 16.03 -19.41 -0.57
C LYS A 106 16.68 -19.17 -1.91
N ASP A 107 15.95 -19.49 -2.97
CA ASP A 107 16.30 -19.20 -4.36
C ASP A 107 15.00 -19.12 -5.19
N ARG A 108 15.12 -18.91 -6.50
CA ARG A 108 13.95 -18.76 -7.37
C ARG A 108 13.06 -20.01 -7.47
N ASP A 109 13.58 -21.18 -7.11
CA ASP A 109 12.90 -22.48 -7.23
C ASP A 109 12.57 -23.09 -5.86
N THR A 110 13.17 -22.58 -4.76
CA THR A 110 13.03 -23.11 -3.41
C THR A 110 12.38 -22.11 -2.47
N PHE A 111 11.12 -22.34 -2.12
CA PHE A 111 10.28 -21.48 -1.27
C PHE A 111 9.73 -22.30 -0.10
N PRO A 112 10.46 -22.46 1.00
CA PRO A 112 9.93 -23.13 2.17
C PRO A 112 8.72 -22.38 2.71
N LEU A 113 7.61 -23.12 2.88
CA LEU A 113 6.33 -22.60 3.37
C LEU A 113 5.93 -23.36 4.61
N LEU A 114 5.73 -22.66 5.72
CA LEU A 114 5.19 -23.21 6.96
C LEU A 114 3.80 -22.61 7.20
N PHE A 115 2.77 -23.45 7.13
CA PHE A 115 1.40 -23.06 7.41
C PHE A 115 1.06 -23.23 8.89
N VAL A 116 0.91 -22.14 9.63
CA VAL A 116 0.40 -22.11 11.00
C VAL A 116 -1.10 -21.81 10.92
N ARG A 117 -1.88 -22.84 10.52
CA ARG A 117 -3.30 -22.70 10.17
C ARG A 117 -4.18 -23.75 10.82
N GLU A 118 -3.76 -24.34 11.91
CA GLU A 118 -4.58 -25.30 12.65
C GLU A 118 -5.73 -24.56 13.36
N ASN A 119 -6.96 -24.98 13.10
CA ASN A 119 -8.15 -24.38 13.67
C ASN A 119 -8.22 -22.84 13.56
N CYS A 120 -7.68 -22.28 12.47
CA CYS A 120 -7.70 -20.82 12.25
C CYS A 120 -9.08 -20.33 11.80
N ALA A 121 -9.33 -19.04 11.96
CA ALA A 121 -10.62 -18.41 11.76
C ALA A 121 -11.18 -18.60 10.35
N ASP A 122 -10.39 -18.41 9.29
CA ASP A 122 -10.85 -18.51 7.89
C ASP A 122 -11.21 -19.95 7.46
N MET A 123 -10.82 -20.97 8.25
CA MET A 123 -11.28 -22.35 8.06
C MET A 123 -12.61 -22.65 8.76
N ALA A 124 -13.21 -21.64 9.40
CA ALA A 124 -14.47 -21.73 10.14
C ALA A 124 -15.51 -20.70 9.67
N VAL A 125 -15.50 -20.36 8.39
CA VAL A 125 -16.51 -19.47 7.79
C VAL A 125 -17.89 -20.07 8.00
N ASP A 126 -18.78 -19.30 8.65
CA ASP A 126 -20.17 -19.72 8.90
C ASP A 126 -21.01 -19.56 7.62
N ALA A 127 -21.49 -20.69 7.10
CA ALA A 127 -22.33 -20.73 5.92
C ALA A 127 -23.66 -19.99 6.10
N ALA A 128 -24.24 -20.01 7.32
CA ALA A 128 -25.50 -19.35 7.61
C ALA A 128 -25.40 -17.81 7.63
N ALA A 129 -24.21 -17.28 7.86
CA ALA A 129 -23.94 -15.85 7.85
C ALA A 129 -23.66 -15.28 6.44
N ILE A 130 -23.61 -16.09 5.39
CA ILE A 130 -23.42 -15.63 4.01
C ILE A 130 -24.76 -15.09 3.49
N SER A 131 -24.84 -13.77 3.32
CA SER A 131 -26.05 -13.08 2.90
C SER A 131 -26.38 -13.35 1.42
N GLU A 132 -27.61 -13.83 1.16
CA GLU A 132 -28.12 -14.00 -0.20
C GLU A 132 -28.20 -12.65 -0.95
N ASP A 133 -28.66 -11.59 -0.28
CA ASP A 133 -28.77 -10.25 -0.86
C ASP A 133 -27.37 -9.67 -1.22
N PHE A 134 -26.37 -9.97 -0.39
CA PHE A 134 -25.00 -9.57 -0.69
C PHE A 134 -24.51 -10.24 -1.98
N ILE A 135 -24.68 -11.56 -2.08
CA ILE A 135 -24.29 -12.32 -3.28
C ILE A 135 -25.06 -11.85 -4.51
N ALA A 136 -26.39 -11.61 -4.39
CA ALA A 136 -27.20 -11.06 -5.47
C ALA A 136 -26.70 -9.70 -5.98
N GLY A 137 -26.07 -8.94 -5.11
CA GLY A 137 -25.41 -7.66 -5.43
C GLY A 137 -24.08 -7.77 -6.17
N CYS A 138 -23.59 -8.97 -6.48
CA CYS A 138 -22.32 -9.21 -7.17
C CYS A 138 -22.53 -9.55 -8.65
N ARG A 139 -21.58 -9.15 -9.52
CA ARG A 139 -21.55 -9.61 -10.93
C ARG A 139 -20.88 -10.97 -11.06
N ALA A 140 -19.84 -11.21 -10.24
CA ALA A 140 -19.13 -12.49 -10.16
C ALA A 140 -18.80 -12.86 -8.71
N LEU A 141 -18.81 -14.16 -8.42
CA LEU A 141 -18.33 -14.78 -7.20
C LEU A 141 -17.16 -15.70 -7.55
N LEU A 142 -15.97 -15.40 -7.03
CA LEU A 142 -14.79 -16.24 -7.18
C LEU A 142 -14.54 -17.01 -5.89
N ILE A 143 -14.37 -18.30 -6.00
CA ILE A 143 -14.01 -19.21 -4.90
C ILE A 143 -12.66 -19.82 -5.20
N THR A 144 -11.81 -19.99 -4.20
CA THR A 144 -10.56 -20.74 -4.35
C THR A 144 -10.71 -22.17 -3.82
N GLY A 145 -10.13 -23.13 -4.52
CA GLY A 145 -10.34 -24.56 -4.25
C GLY A 145 -9.91 -25.02 -2.86
N THR A 146 -9.04 -24.29 -2.19
CA THR A 146 -8.70 -24.56 -0.79
C THR A 146 -9.90 -24.42 0.15
N HIS A 147 -10.94 -23.66 -0.23
CA HIS A 147 -12.22 -23.54 0.52
C HIS A 147 -13.23 -24.66 0.16
N LEU A 148 -12.76 -25.71 -0.51
CA LEU A 148 -13.47 -26.98 -0.71
C LEU A 148 -12.84 -28.12 0.09
N SER A 149 -11.73 -27.86 0.82
CA SER A 149 -10.89 -28.89 1.45
C SER A 149 -11.49 -29.54 2.69
N THR A 150 -12.24 -28.80 3.51
CA THR A 150 -12.87 -29.31 4.74
C THR A 150 -14.39 -29.17 4.68
N PRO A 151 -15.16 -29.97 5.46
CA PRO A 151 -16.62 -29.90 5.46
C PRO A 151 -17.17 -28.51 5.73
N THR A 152 -16.59 -27.77 6.69
CA THR A 152 -17.06 -26.43 7.11
C THR A 152 -16.92 -25.41 5.98
N VAL A 153 -15.72 -25.23 5.44
CA VAL A 153 -15.52 -24.23 4.36
C VAL A 153 -16.18 -24.65 3.05
N ARG A 154 -16.33 -25.97 2.82
CA ARG A 154 -17.10 -26.48 1.69
C ARG A 154 -18.58 -26.13 1.81
N ALA A 155 -19.17 -26.27 2.99
CA ALA A 155 -20.58 -25.88 3.23
C ALA A 155 -20.78 -24.37 2.96
N ALA A 156 -19.87 -23.51 3.42
CA ALA A 156 -19.91 -22.07 3.15
C ALA A 156 -19.80 -21.78 1.64
N SER A 157 -18.89 -22.45 0.94
CA SER A 157 -18.71 -22.31 -0.51
C SER A 157 -19.97 -22.74 -1.28
N LEU A 158 -20.58 -23.87 -0.90
CA LEU A 158 -21.80 -24.36 -1.54
C LEU A 158 -23.01 -23.46 -1.28
N ALA A 159 -23.13 -22.88 -0.08
CA ALA A 159 -24.16 -21.87 0.22
C ALA A 159 -24.03 -20.65 -0.68
N ALA A 160 -22.82 -20.09 -0.79
CA ALA A 160 -22.53 -18.96 -1.68
C ALA A 160 -22.82 -19.27 -3.15
N LEU A 161 -22.42 -20.46 -3.64
CA LEU A 161 -22.72 -20.92 -5.01
C LEU A 161 -24.22 -21.08 -5.25
N GLY A 162 -24.95 -21.60 -4.27
CA GLY A 162 -26.42 -21.70 -4.33
C GLY A 162 -27.10 -20.34 -4.48
N HIS A 163 -26.69 -19.35 -3.69
CA HIS A 163 -27.17 -17.96 -3.82
C HIS A 163 -26.77 -17.37 -5.19
N ALA A 164 -25.51 -17.54 -5.61
CA ALA A 164 -25.03 -17.05 -6.90
C ALA A 164 -25.85 -17.61 -8.08
N GLY A 165 -26.13 -18.92 -8.06
CA GLY A 165 -26.92 -19.57 -9.11
C GLY A 165 -28.35 -19.04 -9.21
N LYS A 166 -29.04 -18.78 -8.06
CA LYS A 166 -30.40 -18.21 -8.04
C LYS A 166 -30.46 -16.82 -8.68
N HIS A 167 -29.39 -16.02 -8.56
CA HIS A 167 -29.38 -14.62 -8.97
C HIS A 167 -28.58 -14.33 -10.23
N GLY A 168 -28.14 -15.39 -10.96
CA GLY A 168 -27.38 -15.23 -12.21
C GLY A 168 -26.05 -14.51 -12.01
N VAL A 169 -25.38 -14.74 -10.88
CA VAL A 169 -24.03 -14.29 -10.58
C VAL A 169 -23.07 -15.30 -11.23
N VAL A 170 -22.08 -14.82 -11.98
CA VAL A 170 -21.07 -15.70 -12.60
C VAL A 170 -20.20 -16.35 -11.52
N ARG A 171 -20.10 -17.68 -11.57
CA ARG A 171 -19.40 -18.49 -10.56
C ARG A 171 -18.04 -18.90 -11.10
N VAL A 172 -16.99 -18.46 -10.45
CA VAL A 172 -15.60 -18.67 -10.88
C VAL A 172 -14.86 -19.51 -9.84
N LEU A 173 -14.16 -20.54 -10.27
CA LEU A 173 -13.23 -21.29 -9.44
C LEU A 173 -11.79 -21.01 -9.90
N ASP A 174 -10.95 -20.50 -9.02
CA ASP A 174 -9.50 -20.72 -9.11
C ASP A 174 -9.17 -22.00 -8.34
N ILE A 175 -8.66 -23.00 -9.04
CA ILE A 175 -8.46 -24.34 -8.47
C ILE A 175 -7.52 -24.28 -7.26
N ASP A 176 -6.51 -23.40 -7.27
CA ASP A 176 -5.60 -23.10 -6.13
C ASP A 176 -5.37 -24.32 -5.22
N TYR A 177 -4.80 -25.37 -5.78
CA TYR A 177 -4.57 -26.60 -5.05
C TYR A 177 -3.36 -26.51 -4.12
N ARG A 178 -3.55 -26.84 -2.85
CA ARG A 178 -2.51 -26.87 -1.82
C ARG A 178 -2.62 -28.17 -1.01
N PRO A 179 -1.82 -29.22 -1.31
CA PRO A 179 -1.91 -30.54 -0.66
C PRO A 179 -1.92 -30.48 0.87
N VAL A 180 -1.12 -29.59 1.46
CA VAL A 180 -1.05 -29.42 2.94
C VAL A 180 -2.41 -28.99 3.53
N LEU A 181 -3.21 -28.20 2.83
CA LEU A 181 -4.53 -27.77 3.29
C LEU A 181 -5.62 -28.82 3.08
N TRP A 182 -5.34 -29.81 2.22
CA TRP A 182 -6.16 -31.00 2.04
C TRP A 182 -5.74 -32.16 2.98
N GLY A 183 -4.73 -31.93 3.82
CA GLY A 183 -4.23 -32.94 4.76
C GLY A 183 -3.38 -34.04 4.13
N LEU A 184 -2.86 -33.85 2.92
CA LEU A 184 -2.10 -34.84 2.16
C LEU A 184 -0.59 -34.79 2.43
N THR A 185 -0.09 -33.69 2.99
CA THR A 185 1.32 -33.54 3.33
C THR A 185 1.47 -33.01 4.76
N LYS A 186 2.68 -33.12 5.31
CA LYS A 186 2.98 -32.58 6.64
C LYS A 186 2.95 -31.06 6.63
N ARG A 187 2.71 -30.43 7.80
CA ARG A 187 2.59 -28.98 7.94
C ARG A 187 3.82 -28.19 7.47
N GLY A 188 5.02 -28.77 7.63
CA GLY A 188 6.28 -28.19 7.16
C GLY A 188 6.57 -28.40 5.66
N GLU A 189 5.72 -29.12 4.95
CA GLU A 189 5.88 -29.45 3.53
C GLU A 189 4.98 -28.59 2.62
N GLY A 190 4.69 -27.36 3.02
CA GLY A 190 3.82 -26.43 2.30
C GLY A 190 4.32 -26.03 0.90
N ALA A 191 5.60 -26.26 0.62
CA ALA A 191 6.19 -26.06 -0.70
C ALA A 191 5.75 -27.14 -1.73
N ASN A 192 5.28 -28.31 -1.29
CA ASN A 192 4.79 -29.37 -2.16
C ASN A 192 3.48 -28.91 -2.83
N ARG A 193 3.50 -28.75 -4.14
CA ARG A 193 2.36 -28.23 -4.90
C ARG A 193 1.56 -29.27 -5.66
N TYR A 194 2.14 -30.43 -5.90
CA TYR A 194 1.53 -31.48 -6.68
C TYR A 194 1.60 -32.81 -5.91
N VAL A 195 0.44 -33.23 -5.41
CA VAL A 195 0.22 -34.57 -4.85
C VAL A 195 -1.11 -35.06 -5.38
N ALA A 196 -1.07 -36.06 -6.27
CA ALA A 196 -2.28 -36.65 -6.82
C ALA A 196 -3.02 -37.44 -5.74
N ASP A 197 -4.33 -37.20 -5.62
CA ASP A 197 -5.21 -37.91 -4.71
C ASP A 197 -6.60 -38.09 -5.31
N ALA A 198 -7.08 -39.31 -5.37
CA ALA A 198 -8.37 -39.63 -5.99
C ALA A 198 -9.58 -39.05 -5.21
N ALA A 199 -9.48 -38.94 -3.90
CA ALA A 199 -10.54 -38.37 -3.08
C ALA A 199 -10.65 -36.84 -3.29
N VAL A 200 -9.52 -36.16 -3.47
CA VAL A 200 -9.51 -34.73 -3.84
C VAL A 200 -10.12 -34.55 -5.23
N THR A 201 -9.70 -35.34 -6.21
CA THR A 201 -10.29 -35.29 -7.56
C THR A 201 -11.81 -35.49 -7.52
N ALA A 202 -12.29 -36.51 -6.81
CA ALA A 202 -13.73 -36.76 -6.70
C ALA A 202 -14.47 -35.55 -6.04
N ARG A 203 -13.93 -35.00 -4.97
CA ARG A 203 -14.53 -33.82 -4.29
C ARG A 203 -14.56 -32.58 -5.18
N LEU A 204 -13.54 -32.35 -6.00
CA LEU A 204 -13.52 -31.26 -6.97
C LEU A 204 -14.59 -31.52 -8.06
N GLN A 205 -14.61 -32.71 -8.66
CA GLN A 205 -15.54 -33.06 -9.71
C GLN A 205 -17.02 -32.97 -9.29
N GLU A 206 -17.36 -33.21 -8.02
CA GLU A 206 -18.69 -33.00 -7.49
C GLU A 206 -19.17 -31.54 -7.58
N VAL A 207 -18.26 -30.57 -7.52
CA VAL A 207 -18.61 -29.14 -7.49
C VAL A 207 -18.36 -28.42 -8.82
N LEU A 208 -17.48 -28.93 -9.68
CA LEU A 208 -17.17 -28.32 -10.98
C LEU A 208 -18.41 -28.00 -11.84
N PRO A 209 -19.50 -28.78 -11.86
CA PRO A 209 -20.72 -28.44 -12.60
C PRO A 209 -21.40 -27.13 -12.18
N GLN A 210 -21.09 -26.64 -10.98
CA GLN A 210 -21.71 -25.42 -10.45
C GLN A 210 -21.00 -24.13 -10.90
N PHE A 211 -19.85 -24.22 -11.58
CA PHE A 211 -19.08 -23.08 -12.02
C PHE A 211 -19.30 -22.75 -13.48
N ASP A 212 -19.11 -21.49 -13.83
CA ASP A 212 -19.20 -20.94 -15.18
C ASP A 212 -17.81 -20.70 -15.80
N LEU A 213 -16.78 -20.54 -14.94
CA LEU A 213 -15.39 -20.38 -15.32
C LEU A 213 -14.47 -21.11 -14.35
N LEU A 214 -13.53 -21.90 -14.89
CA LEU A 214 -12.48 -22.57 -14.13
C LEU A 214 -11.12 -21.99 -14.54
N ILE A 215 -10.31 -21.60 -13.55
CA ILE A 215 -8.97 -21.08 -13.72
C ILE A 215 -8.00 -22.02 -13.00
N GLY A 216 -6.92 -22.43 -13.64
CA GLY A 216 -5.93 -23.31 -13.01
C GLY A 216 -4.64 -23.42 -13.80
N THR A 217 -3.59 -23.92 -13.17
CA THR A 217 -2.35 -24.33 -13.83
C THR A 217 -2.53 -25.69 -14.51
N GLU A 218 -1.53 -26.13 -15.29
CA GLU A 218 -1.50 -27.46 -15.88
C GLU A 218 -1.64 -28.53 -14.77
N GLU A 219 -0.88 -28.39 -13.67
CA GLU A 219 -0.92 -29.33 -12.56
C GLU A 219 -2.27 -29.33 -11.82
N GLU A 220 -2.89 -28.18 -11.64
CA GLU A 220 -4.19 -28.04 -11.00
C GLU A 220 -5.29 -28.71 -11.82
N PHE A 221 -5.26 -28.60 -13.17
CA PHE A 221 -6.16 -29.33 -14.03
C PHE A 221 -5.88 -30.84 -14.06
N LEU A 222 -4.62 -31.27 -13.92
CA LEU A 222 -4.29 -32.68 -13.71
C LEU A 222 -4.93 -33.23 -12.43
N ILE A 223 -4.93 -32.48 -11.35
CA ILE A 223 -5.62 -32.85 -10.10
C ILE A 223 -7.14 -32.92 -10.31
N ALA A 224 -7.73 -31.89 -10.90
CA ALA A 224 -9.17 -31.83 -11.11
C ALA A 224 -9.68 -32.93 -12.07
N GLY A 225 -8.85 -33.31 -13.07
CA GLY A 225 -9.15 -34.37 -14.04
C GLY A 225 -8.67 -35.78 -13.64
N GLY A 226 -8.01 -35.94 -12.49
CA GLY A 226 -7.58 -37.27 -12.02
C GLY A 226 -6.31 -37.82 -12.67
N GLY A 227 -5.36 -36.96 -13.05
CA GLY A 227 -4.02 -37.35 -13.52
C GLY A 227 -3.93 -37.64 -15.02
N GLY A 228 -2.87 -38.34 -15.44
CA GLY A 228 -2.58 -38.60 -16.84
C GLY A 228 -1.91 -37.44 -17.57
N ASP A 229 -2.22 -37.26 -18.85
CA ASP A 229 -1.81 -36.08 -19.62
C ASP A 229 -2.82 -34.95 -19.48
N LEU A 230 -2.38 -33.70 -19.75
CA LEU A 230 -3.19 -32.51 -19.60
C LEU A 230 -4.48 -32.55 -20.45
N LEU A 231 -4.39 -32.92 -21.72
CA LEU A 231 -5.56 -32.93 -22.59
C LEU A 231 -6.59 -33.99 -22.15
N GLY A 232 -6.13 -35.16 -21.69
CA GLY A 232 -6.96 -36.17 -21.07
C GLY A 232 -7.64 -35.68 -19.81
N ALA A 233 -6.92 -34.98 -18.94
CA ALA A 233 -7.48 -34.39 -17.74
C ALA A 233 -8.53 -33.28 -18.04
N LEU A 234 -8.25 -32.41 -19.00
CA LEU A 234 -9.20 -31.38 -19.45
C LEU A 234 -10.47 -31.99 -20.03
N ARG A 235 -10.38 -33.11 -20.81
CA ARG A 235 -11.54 -33.83 -21.32
C ARG A 235 -12.39 -34.39 -20.19
N ARG A 236 -11.79 -35.02 -19.17
CA ARG A 236 -12.53 -35.52 -18.00
C ARG A 236 -13.17 -34.37 -17.17
N VAL A 237 -12.53 -33.23 -17.05
CA VAL A 237 -13.16 -32.01 -16.49
C VAL A 237 -14.34 -31.58 -17.34
N ARG A 238 -14.24 -31.63 -18.69
CA ARG A 238 -15.30 -31.27 -19.60
C ARG A 238 -16.49 -32.26 -19.57
N GLU A 239 -16.27 -33.55 -19.28
CA GLU A 239 -17.33 -34.55 -19.10
C GLU A 239 -18.28 -34.19 -17.94
N VAL A 240 -17.76 -33.52 -16.87
CA VAL A 240 -18.54 -33.15 -15.68
C VAL A 240 -18.91 -31.66 -15.62
N SER A 241 -18.30 -30.80 -16.42
CA SER A 241 -18.51 -29.36 -16.37
C SER A 241 -18.58 -28.70 -17.73
N SER A 242 -19.56 -27.83 -17.94
CA SER A 242 -19.69 -26.95 -19.12
C SER A 242 -18.96 -25.63 -18.98
N ALA A 243 -18.29 -25.35 -17.84
CA ALA A 243 -17.59 -24.10 -17.58
C ALA A 243 -16.53 -23.77 -18.63
N ALA A 244 -16.31 -22.51 -18.94
CA ALA A 244 -15.12 -22.09 -19.68
C ALA A 244 -13.85 -22.40 -18.86
N LEU A 245 -12.77 -22.81 -19.53
CA LEU A 245 -11.51 -23.16 -18.88
C LEU A 245 -10.43 -22.16 -19.26
N VAL A 246 -9.70 -21.63 -18.28
CA VAL A 246 -8.47 -20.86 -18.48
C VAL A 246 -7.32 -21.64 -17.88
N VAL A 247 -6.44 -22.15 -18.74
CA VAL A 247 -5.25 -22.91 -18.34
C VAL A 247 -4.05 -21.99 -18.31
N LYS A 248 -3.48 -21.80 -17.12
CA LYS A 248 -2.24 -21.02 -16.89
C LYS A 248 -1.04 -21.87 -17.30
N LEU A 249 -0.19 -21.39 -18.21
CA LEU A 249 0.98 -22.07 -18.78
C LEU A 249 2.31 -21.44 -18.36
N GLY A 250 2.30 -20.71 -17.24
CA GLY A 250 3.46 -19.98 -16.73
C GLY A 250 3.99 -18.94 -17.72
N ALA A 251 5.28 -18.95 -17.99
CA ALA A 251 5.91 -18.01 -18.92
C ALA A 251 5.42 -18.13 -20.38
N LYS A 252 4.72 -19.21 -20.74
CA LYS A 252 4.09 -19.37 -22.05
C LYS A 252 2.77 -18.60 -22.16
N GLY A 253 2.20 -18.14 -21.03
CA GLY A 253 0.94 -17.43 -20.99
C GLY A 253 -0.24 -18.29 -20.56
N CYS A 254 -1.34 -18.26 -21.31
CA CYS A 254 -2.54 -19.04 -21.00
C CYS A 254 -3.32 -19.40 -22.26
N CYS A 255 -4.20 -20.40 -22.15
CA CYS A 255 -5.18 -20.71 -23.17
C CYS A 255 -6.60 -20.72 -22.62
N PHE A 256 -7.58 -20.53 -23.51
CA PHE A 256 -9.00 -20.47 -23.20
C PHE A 256 -9.76 -21.56 -23.99
N ILE A 257 -10.53 -22.35 -23.27
CA ILE A 257 -11.33 -23.42 -23.87
C ILE A 257 -12.80 -23.21 -23.48
N ASP A 258 -13.59 -22.78 -24.47
CA ASP A 258 -15.02 -22.57 -24.33
C ASP A 258 -15.74 -23.59 -25.27
N GLY A 259 -16.19 -24.68 -24.69
CA GLY A 259 -16.76 -25.82 -25.43
C GLY A 259 -15.87 -27.06 -25.42
N ALA A 260 -15.80 -27.80 -26.54
CA ALA A 260 -15.02 -29.04 -26.62
C ALA A 260 -13.51 -28.81 -26.46
N VAL A 261 -12.83 -29.69 -25.75
CA VAL A 261 -11.36 -29.66 -25.62
C VAL A 261 -10.74 -29.98 -26.96
N PRO A 262 -9.86 -29.17 -27.52
CA PRO A 262 -9.25 -29.39 -28.82
C PRO A 262 -8.34 -30.63 -28.86
N ALA A 263 -7.95 -31.06 -30.05
CA ALA A 263 -7.01 -32.15 -30.22
C ALA A 263 -5.61 -31.81 -29.70
N ARG A 264 -5.19 -30.57 -29.86
CA ARG A 264 -3.93 -30.00 -29.37
C ARG A 264 -4.22 -28.69 -28.63
N LEU A 265 -3.46 -28.40 -27.59
CA LEU A 265 -3.69 -27.20 -26.77
C LEU A 265 -3.47 -25.90 -27.57
N GLU A 266 -2.55 -25.94 -28.54
CA GLU A 266 -2.22 -24.80 -29.43
C GLU A 266 -3.38 -24.46 -30.39
N ASP A 267 -4.36 -25.34 -30.56
CA ASP A 267 -5.54 -25.10 -31.39
C ASP A 267 -6.61 -24.25 -30.60
N ALA A 268 -6.45 -24.09 -29.28
CA ALA A 268 -7.27 -23.20 -28.48
C ALA A 268 -6.81 -21.74 -28.61
N PRO A 269 -7.69 -20.73 -28.42
CA PRO A 269 -7.27 -19.35 -28.25
C PRO A 269 -6.22 -19.23 -27.16
N THR A 270 -5.04 -18.70 -27.51
CA THR A 270 -3.91 -18.53 -26.59
C THR A 270 -3.51 -17.08 -26.48
N ALA A 271 -3.09 -16.66 -25.29
CA ALA A 271 -2.44 -15.37 -25.06
C ALA A 271 -1.02 -15.63 -24.58
N VAL A 272 -0.05 -15.04 -25.28
CA VAL A 272 1.38 -15.24 -25.00
C VAL A 272 1.75 -14.59 -23.69
N GLY A 273 2.54 -15.29 -22.87
CA GLY A 273 3.06 -14.79 -21.61
C GLY A 273 4.27 -13.87 -21.79
N GLU A 274 4.66 -13.25 -20.70
CA GLU A 274 5.83 -12.38 -20.63
C GLU A 274 7.02 -13.13 -20.05
N ARG A 275 8.13 -13.14 -20.79
CA ARG A 275 9.40 -13.69 -20.27
C ARG A 275 10.15 -12.60 -19.52
N ILE A 276 10.25 -12.75 -18.21
CA ILE A 276 10.94 -11.82 -17.34
C ILE A 276 11.86 -12.57 -16.37
N GLU A 277 12.76 -11.83 -15.72
CA GLU A 277 13.53 -12.35 -14.60
C GLU A 277 12.60 -12.54 -13.39
N VAL A 278 12.54 -13.76 -12.88
CA VAL A 278 11.64 -14.13 -11.77
C VAL A 278 12.40 -13.99 -10.46
N PHE A 279 11.89 -13.15 -9.56
CA PHE A 279 12.36 -13.04 -8.19
C PHE A 279 11.75 -14.15 -7.30
N ASN A 280 10.42 -14.33 -7.40
CA ASN A 280 9.70 -15.45 -6.78
C ASN A 280 8.41 -15.75 -7.56
N VAL A 281 7.90 -16.97 -7.48
CA VAL A 281 6.67 -17.38 -8.19
C VAL A 281 5.40 -17.28 -7.32
N LEU A 282 5.54 -16.89 -6.05
CA LEU A 282 4.42 -16.83 -5.12
C LEU A 282 3.48 -15.67 -5.51
N GLY A 283 2.19 -15.94 -5.57
CA GLY A 283 1.18 -14.95 -5.93
C GLY A 283 1.00 -14.69 -7.41
N ALA A 284 1.80 -15.31 -8.30
CA ALA A 284 1.62 -15.17 -9.74
C ALA A 284 0.21 -15.56 -10.21
N GLY A 285 -0.32 -16.66 -9.66
CA GLY A 285 -1.67 -17.15 -9.96
C GLY A 285 -2.75 -16.19 -9.50
N ASP A 286 -2.59 -15.63 -8.28
CA ASP A 286 -3.55 -14.68 -7.70
C ASP A 286 -3.56 -13.37 -8.50
N ALA A 287 -2.38 -12.86 -8.89
CA ALA A 287 -2.25 -11.67 -9.71
C ALA A 287 -2.83 -11.89 -11.12
N PHE A 288 -2.58 -13.06 -11.71
CA PHE A 288 -3.17 -13.45 -12.97
C PHE A 288 -4.71 -13.46 -12.87
N ALA A 289 -5.28 -14.10 -11.84
CA ALA A 289 -6.73 -14.17 -11.65
C ALA A 289 -7.35 -12.79 -11.43
N ALA A 290 -6.71 -11.93 -10.62
CA ALA A 290 -7.15 -10.55 -10.42
C ALA A 290 -7.17 -9.75 -11.73
N GLY A 291 -6.10 -9.83 -12.54
CA GLY A 291 -6.01 -9.19 -13.85
C GLY A 291 -7.02 -9.73 -14.86
N LEU A 292 -7.20 -11.05 -14.92
CA LEU A 292 -8.15 -11.72 -15.80
C LEU A 292 -9.59 -11.27 -15.51
N MET A 293 -9.98 -11.32 -14.22
CA MET A 293 -11.31 -10.90 -13.80
C MET A 293 -11.53 -9.41 -14.03
N THR A 294 -10.49 -8.58 -13.84
CA THR A 294 -10.56 -7.14 -14.15
C THR A 294 -10.85 -6.92 -15.64
N GLY A 295 -10.15 -7.61 -16.52
CA GLY A 295 -10.38 -7.51 -17.96
C GLY A 295 -11.81 -7.93 -18.34
N PHE A 296 -12.25 -9.12 -17.95
CA PHE A 296 -13.59 -9.61 -18.26
C PHE A 296 -14.71 -8.73 -17.71
N LEU A 297 -14.59 -8.26 -16.46
CA LEU A 297 -15.61 -7.42 -15.84
C LEU A 297 -15.64 -5.99 -16.40
N ASN A 298 -14.56 -5.55 -17.03
CA ASN A 298 -14.51 -4.30 -17.81
C ASN A 298 -14.96 -4.48 -19.29
N GLY A 299 -15.35 -5.69 -19.68
CA GLY A 299 -15.91 -5.97 -21.02
C GLY A 299 -14.87 -6.34 -22.07
N GLU A 300 -13.63 -6.60 -21.66
CA GLU A 300 -12.60 -7.12 -22.56
C GLU A 300 -12.96 -8.56 -23.02
N ASP A 301 -12.55 -8.89 -24.22
CA ASP A 301 -12.54 -10.28 -24.66
C ASP A 301 -11.42 -11.09 -23.98
N PHE A 302 -11.32 -12.38 -24.31
CA PHE A 302 -10.26 -13.22 -23.72
C PHE A 302 -8.86 -12.65 -23.97
N GLN A 303 -8.56 -12.13 -25.15
CA GLN A 303 -7.24 -11.63 -25.50
C GLN A 303 -6.89 -10.39 -24.67
N GLY A 304 -7.83 -9.44 -24.54
CA GLY A 304 -7.68 -8.25 -23.71
C GLY A 304 -7.51 -8.59 -22.23
N ALA A 305 -8.38 -9.45 -21.70
CA ALA A 305 -8.33 -9.89 -20.30
C ALA A 305 -7.04 -10.67 -19.98
N ALA A 306 -6.63 -11.58 -20.85
CA ALA A 306 -5.41 -12.37 -20.68
C ALA A 306 -4.13 -11.52 -20.78
N LYS A 307 -4.13 -10.48 -21.62
CA LYS A 307 -3.02 -9.51 -21.69
C LYS A 307 -2.82 -8.81 -20.34
N ILE A 308 -3.90 -8.36 -19.70
CA ILE A 308 -3.86 -7.75 -18.37
C ILE A 308 -3.40 -8.77 -17.33
N ALA A 309 -3.95 -10.00 -17.37
CA ALA A 309 -3.61 -11.08 -16.47
C ALA A 309 -2.12 -11.46 -16.51
N ASN A 310 -1.57 -11.65 -17.73
CA ASN A 310 -0.17 -11.97 -17.93
C ASN A 310 0.76 -10.84 -17.42
N ALA A 311 0.42 -9.57 -17.65
CA ALA A 311 1.17 -8.43 -17.14
C ALA A 311 1.15 -8.39 -15.61
N CYS A 312 -0.01 -8.61 -14.97
CA CYS A 312 -0.13 -8.67 -13.51
C CYS A 312 0.74 -9.78 -12.93
N GLY A 313 0.67 -11.00 -13.49
CA GLY A 313 1.50 -12.12 -13.07
C GLY A 313 2.99 -11.81 -13.23
N ALA A 314 3.41 -11.26 -14.36
CA ALA A 314 4.79 -10.91 -14.66
C ALA A 314 5.34 -9.85 -13.66
N ILE A 315 4.57 -8.81 -13.39
CA ILE A 315 4.98 -7.76 -12.43
C ILE A 315 5.12 -8.34 -11.02
N VAL A 316 4.16 -9.15 -10.56
CA VAL A 316 4.21 -9.72 -9.20
C VAL A 316 5.41 -10.65 -9.02
N VAL A 317 5.72 -11.53 -9.98
CA VAL A 317 6.86 -12.45 -9.83
C VAL A 317 8.23 -11.77 -9.89
N SER A 318 8.30 -10.50 -10.32
CA SER A 318 9.53 -9.69 -10.28
C SER A 318 9.79 -9.00 -8.94
N ARG A 319 8.88 -9.16 -7.95
CA ARG A 319 8.88 -8.40 -6.70
C ARG A 319 8.82 -9.31 -5.47
N HIS A 320 9.16 -8.73 -4.32
CA HIS A 320 8.96 -9.36 -3.03
C HIS A 320 7.47 -9.32 -2.62
N ALA A 321 6.96 -10.41 -2.04
CA ALA A 321 5.57 -10.60 -1.61
C ALA A 321 4.54 -10.73 -2.76
N CYS A 322 3.25 -10.84 -2.42
CA CYS A 322 2.14 -10.99 -3.35
C CYS A 322 1.24 -9.76 -3.38
N ALA A 323 0.37 -9.57 -2.37
CA ALA A 323 -0.60 -8.47 -2.36
C ALA A 323 0.05 -7.08 -2.54
N PRO A 324 1.10 -6.70 -1.79
CA PRO A 324 1.74 -5.40 -2.01
C PRO A 324 2.40 -5.29 -3.38
N ALA A 325 2.81 -6.40 -4.01
CA ALA A 325 3.44 -6.43 -5.32
C ALA A 325 2.46 -6.25 -6.49
N MET A 326 1.15 -6.39 -6.25
CA MET A 326 0.10 -6.19 -7.27
C MET A 326 0.27 -4.84 -7.96
N PRO A 327 0.19 -4.78 -9.30
CA PRO A 327 0.34 -3.54 -10.03
C PRO A 327 -0.84 -2.59 -9.84
N THR A 328 -0.58 -1.30 -10.02
CA THR A 328 -1.59 -0.27 -10.13
C THR A 328 -1.99 -0.03 -11.59
N PRO A 329 -3.11 0.65 -11.88
CA PRO A 329 -3.46 1.03 -13.25
C PRO A 329 -2.38 1.86 -13.96
N ALA A 330 -1.69 2.74 -13.24
CA ALA A 330 -0.59 3.54 -13.79
C ALA A 330 0.61 2.69 -14.19
N GLU A 331 0.92 1.66 -13.41
CA GLU A 331 1.97 0.69 -13.74
C GLU A 331 1.61 -0.14 -14.98
N LEU A 332 0.36 -0.58 -15.11
CA LEU A 332 -0.11 -1.28 -16.30
C LEU A 332 -0.09 -0.39 -17.53
N ALA A 333 -0.47 0.89 -17.40
CA ALA A 333 -0.37 1.86 -18.49
C ALA A 333 1.10 2.02 -18.97
N HIS A 334 2.04 2.14 -18.03
CA HIS A 334 3.47 2.17 -18.36
C HIS A 334 3.93 0.85 -18.99
N TRP A 335 3.51 -0.29 -18.44
CA TRP A 335 3.82 -1.61 -18.99
C TRP A 335 3.42 -1.74 -20.47
N PHE A 336 2.20 -1.31 -20.81
CA PHE A 336 1.66 -1.41 -22.17
C PHE A 336 2.12 -0.31 -23.11
N SER A 337 2.74 0.76 -22.62
CA SER A 337 3.30 1.84 -23.47
C SER A 337 4.49 1.38 -24.32
N GLY A 338 5.11 0.24 -23.99
CA GLY A 338 6.34 -0.24 -24.62
C GLY A 338 7.61 0.47 -24.18
N ALA A 339 7.50 1.45 -23.27
CA ALA A 339 8.64 2.21 -22.76
C ALA A 339 9.36 1.54 -21.57
N ARG A 340 8.82 0.42 -21.06
CA ARG A 340 9.43 -0.30 -19.93
C ARG A 340 10.80 -0.90 -20.26
N LEU A 341 11.66 -0.99 -19.26
CA LEU A 341 12.92 -1.70 -19.41
C LEU A 341 12.71 -3.22 -19.47
N PRO A 342 13.56 -3.97 -20.21
CA PRO A 342 13.50 -5.43 -20.26
C PRO A 342 13.63 -6.07 -18.88
N LYS A 343 14.48 -5.52 -18.01
CA LYS A 343 14.64 -5.93 -16.63
C LYS A 343 13.68 -5.14 -15.73
N VAL A 344 12.59 -5.78 -15.31
CA VAL A 344 11.43 -5.15 -14.64
C VAL A 344 11.81 -4.53 -13.30
N ASP A 345 12.63 -5.21 -12.50
CA ASP A 345 13.12 -4.74 -11.20
C ASP A 345 14.10 -3.55 -11.31
N ALA A 346 14.70 -3.35 -12.49
CA ALA A 346 15.59 -2.22 -12.79
C ALA A 346 14.86 -1.04 -13.45
N ASP A 347 13.55 -1.13 -13.71
CA ASP A 347 12.78 -0.02 -14.29
C ASP A 347 12.47 1.04 -13.21
N PRO A 348 13.14 2.21 -13.23
CA PRO A 348 13.00 3.21 -12.19
C PRO A 348 11.62 3.89 -12.23
N LEU A 349 10.99 3.98 -13.41
CA LEU A 349 9.66 4.56 -13.53
C LEU A 349 8.60 3.60 -13.00
N LEU A 350 8.68 2.33 -13.31
CA LEU A 350 7.76 1.32 -12.77
C LEU A 350 7.86 1.24 -11.23
N ALA A 351 9.08 1.27 -10.68
CA ALA A 351 9.31 1.33 -9.24
C ALA A 351 8.75 2.60 -8.60
N HIS A 352 8.90 3.76 -9.27
CA HIS A 352 8.36 5.03 -8.80
C HIS A 352 6.83 5.04 -8.84
N LEU A 353 6.21 4.58 -9.94
CA LEU A 353 4.76 4.46 -10.06
C LEU A 353 4.19 3.54 -8.99
N HIS A 354 4.80 2.39 -8.74
CA HIS A 354 4.38 1.49 -7.67
C HIS A 354 4.36 2.19 -6.31
N ARG A 355 5.45 2.88 -5.99
CA ARG A 355 5.58 3.62 -4.73
C ARG A 355 4.53 4.74 -4.58
N THR A 356 4.21 5.44 -5.67
CA THR A 356 3.44 6.67 -5.61
C THR A 356 1.95 6.50 -5.93
N THR A 357 1.58 5.47 -6.68
CA THR A 357 0.19 5.22 -7.09
C THR A 357 -0.48 4.06 -6.35
N ALA A 358 0.26 3.26 -5.56
CA ALA A 358 -0.33 2.35 -4.59
C ALA A 358 -1.14 3.16 -3.55
N THR A 359 -2.21 2.56 -3.06
CA THR A 359 -3.16 3.25 -2.17
C THR A 359 -2.49 3.75 -0.90
N ARG A 360 -2.66 5.03 -0.63
CA ARG A 360 -2.11 5.76 0.53
C ARG A 360 -3.16 6.72 1.08
N PRO A 361 -3.06 7.15 2.35
CA PRO A 361 -3.91 8.20 2.90
C PRO A 361 -3.87 9.45 2.01
N ALA A 362 -5.03 9.97 1.65
CA ALA A 362 -5.13 11.20 0.86
C ALA A 362 -5.04 12.41 1.79
N TRP A 363 -4.25 13.41 1.38
CA TRP A 363 -4.10 14.67 2.09
C TRP A 363 -4.51 15.83 1.17
N PRO A 364 -5.83 16.08 1.01
CA PRO A 364 -6.31 17.18 0.17
C PRO A 364 -5.92 18.54 0.73
N GLU A 365 -5.80 18.62 2.04
CA GLU A 365 -5.35 19.76 2.83
C GLU A 365 -4.47 19.26 3.96
N LEU A 366 -3.46 20.04 4.37
CA LEU A 366 -2.53 19.66 5.42
C LEU A 366 -2.18 20.84 6.32
N ASN A 367 -2.71 20.83 7.56
CA ASN A 367 -2.47 21.82 8.60
C ASN A 367 -1.54 21.22 9.65
N VAL A 368 -0.26 21.61 9.64
CA VAL A 368 0.75 20.97 10.49
C VAL A 368 1.27 21.93 11.56
N MET A 369 1.15 21.51 12.83
CA MET A 369 1.86 22.14 13.94
C MET A 369 3.27 21.54 14.02
N ALA A 370 4.29 22.35 13.71
CA ALA A 370 5.68 21.92 13.70
C ALA A 370 6.37 22.28 15.01
N PHE A 371 6.75 21.26 15.79
CA PHE A 371 7.55 21.42 17.01
C PHE A 371 8.72 20.41 17.07
N ASP A 372 9.26 20.09 15.88
CA ASP A 372 10.46 19.27 15.69
C ASP A 372 11.78 20.00 16.03
N HIS A 373 11.70 21.25 16.39
CA HIS A 373 12.84 22.07 16.78
C HIS A 373 13.56 21.47 18.00
N ARG A 374 14.86 21.48 17.98
CA ARG A 374 15.73 20.97 19.06
C ARG A 374 16.52 22.12 19.69
N SER A 375 17.44 22.68 18.93
CA SER A 375 18.28 23.82 19.39
C SER A 375 17.49 25.06 19.83
N GLN A 376 16.34 25.33 19.20
CA GLN A 376 15.48 26.45 19.55
C GLN A 376 14.79 26.23 20.91
N PHE A 377 14.32 25.01 21.22
CA PHE A 377 13.78 24.69 22.54
C PHE A 377 14.89 24.75 23.63
N GLU A 378 16.09 24.23 23.29
CA GLU A 378 17.24 24.35 24.20
C GLU A 378 17.61 25.82 24.48
N ALA A 379 17.59 26.65 23.43
CA ALA A 379 17.82 28.10 23.58
C ALA A 379 16.75 28.76 24.48
N MET A 380 15.46 28.48 24.26
CA MET A 380 14.37 28.99 25.08
C MET A 380 14.48 28.54 26.55
N ALA A 381 14.84 27.27 26.78
CA ALA A 381 15.07 26.78 28.15
C ALA A 381 16.21 27.53 28.82
N ARG A 382 17.33 27.77 28.13
CA ARG A 382 18.45 28.59 28.64
C ARG A 382 18.04 30.04 28.88
N GLU A 383 17.34 30.67 27.94
CA GLU A 383 16.85 32.08 28.08
C GLU A 383 15.93 32.27 29.29
N THR A 384 15.14 31.25 29.60
CA THR A 384 14.15 31.29 30.70
C THR A 384 14.68 30.72 32.02
N GLY A 385 15.90 30.19 32.05
CA GLY A 385 16.45 29.49 33.22
C GLY A 385 15.80 28.15 33.53
N ALA A 386 14.98 27.61 32.60
CA ALA A 386 14.28 26.33 32.79
C ALA A 386 15.21 25.14 32.51
N PRO A 387 15.09 24.05 33.27
CA PRO A 387 15.85 22.82 32.98
C PRO A 387 15.42 22.18 31.67
N LEU A 388 16.37 21.61 30.94
CA LEU A 388 16.09 20.91 29.64
C LEU A 388 15.07 19.78 29.78
N ALA A 389 14.96 19.16 30.96
CA ALA A 389 13.97 18.15 31.29
C ALA A 389 12.50 18.60 31.13
N ARG A 390 12.24 19.92 31.10
CA ARG A 390 10.89 20.46 30.82
C ARG A 390 10.52 20.42 29.34
N ILE A 391 11.48 20.28 28.41
CA ILE A 391 11.21 20.27 26.98
C ILE A 391 10.31 19.08 26.55
N PRO A 392 10.53 17.83 26.99
CA PRO A 392 9.60 16.74 26.68
C PRO A 392 8.17 17.00 27.16
N VAL A 393 8.00 17.56 28.38
CA VAL A 393 6.67 17.90 28.90
C VAL A 393 6.01 18.96 28.03
N LEU A 394 6.74 20.02 27.65
CA LEU A 394 6.26 21.05 26.74
C LEU A 394 5.77 20.45 25.41
N LYS A 395 6.50 19.52 24.82
CA LYS A 395 6.11 18.87 23.57
C LYS A 395 4.85 18.02 23.71
N GLN A 396 4.62 17.39 24.85
CA GLN A 396 3.36 16.71 25.14
C GLN A 396 2.19 17.71 25.23
N LEU A 397 2.39 18.88 25.81
CA LEU A 397 1.36 19.92 25.86
C LEU A 397 1.04 20.48 24.47
N LEU A 398 2.06 20.65 23.60
CA LEU A 398 1.87 21.07 22.22
C LEU A 398 1.12 20.00 21.40
N LEU A 399 1.36 18.71 21.66
CA LEU A 399 0.58 17.63 21.04
C LEU A 399 -0.89 17.72 21.45
N ARG A 400 -1.19 17.95 22.74
CA ARG A 400 -2.56 18.16 23.23
C ARG A 400 -3.21 19.40 22.64
N ALA A 401 -2.44 20.46 22.38
CA ALA A 401 -2.93 21.63 21.67
C ALA A 401 -3.29 21.33 20.22
N ALA A 402 -2.51 20.51 19.52
CA ALA A 402 -2.85 20.05 18.16
C ALA A 402 -4.14 19.22 18.15
N GLU A 403 -4.32 18.30 19.11
CA GLU A 403 -5.53 17.52 19.31
C GLU A 403 -6.76 18.38 19.58
N ALA A 404 -6.65 19.35 20.48
CA ALA A 404 -7.72 20.28 20.78
C ALA A 404 -8.10 21.15 19.56
N THR A 405 -7.11 21.54 18.74
CA THR A 405 -7.35 22.29 17.49
C THR A 405 -8.10 21.44 16.47
N GLU A 406 -7.81 20.14 16.37
CA GLU A 406 -8.54 19.23 15.48
C GLU A 406 -10.03 19.26 15.73
N GLN A 407 -10.43 19.21 17.00
CA GLN A 407 -11.83 19.24 17.41
C GLN A 407 -12.44 20.64 17.24
N ALA A 408 -11.76 21.70 17.70
CA ALA A 408 -12.27 23.05 17.71
C ALA A 408 -12.46 23.64 16.29
N HIS A 409 -11.61 23.31 15.35
CA HIS A 409 -11.62 23.86 13.99
C HIS A 409 -12.03 22.86 12.89
N GLY A 410 -12.44 21.64 13.25
CA GLY A 410 -12.95 20.65 12.32
C GLY A 410 -11.94 20.29 11.22
N VAL A 411 -10.69 19.99 11.60
CA VAL A 411 -9.59 19.61 10.70
C VAL A 411 -9.29 18.11 10.71
N GLN A 412 -10.28 17.28 11.06
CA GLN A 412 -10.16 15.82 11.01
C GLN A 412 -9.73 15.35 9.63
N GLY A 413 -8.74 14.44 9.57
CA GLY A 413 -8.16 13.97 8.31
C GLY A 413 -7.33 15.01 7.54
N ARG A 414 -7.03 16.16 8.17
CA ARG A 414 -6.24 17.26 7.60
C ARG A 414 -5.19 17.80 8.56
N LEU A 415 -5.14 17.25 9.78
CA LEU A 415 -4.19 17.62 10.80
C LEU A 415 -2.89 16.85 10.63
N GLY A 416 -1.77 17.54 10.89
CA GLY A 416 -0.47 16.91 11.02
C GLY A 416 0.36 17.53 12.13
N VAL A 417 1.38 16.79 12.52
CA VAL A 417 2.40 17.23 13.46
C VAL A 417 3.79 16.91 12.94
N LEU A 418 4.75 17.76 13.22
CA LEU A 418 6.16 17.53 12.92
C LEU A 418 6.93 17.54 14.23
N ILE A 419 7.50 16.38 14.62
CA ILE A 419 8.03 16.10 15.94
C ILE A 419 9.40 15.43 15.84
N ASP A 420 10.40 15.86 16.63
CA ASP A 420 11.71 15.21 16.71
C ASP A 420 11.73 14.00 17.65
N GLY A 421 12.69 13.11 17.46
CA GLY A 421 12.90 11.94 18.31
C GLY A 421 13.71 12.21 19.60
N ARG A 422 14.39 13.36 19.72
CA ARG A 422 15.29 13.64 20.87
C ARG A 422 14.53 14.06 22.12
N TYR A 423 13.62 15.01 21.96
CA TYR A 423 12.81 15.55 23.07
C TYR A 423 11.33 15.24 22.92
N GLY A 424 10.89 14.79 21.74
CA GLY A 424 9.51 14.52 21.42
C GLY A 424 9.17 13.03 21.30
N SER A 425 10.00 12.11 21.81
CA SER A 425 9.79 10.66 21.69
C SER A 425 8.39 10.21 22.15
N ASP A 426 7.95 10.66 23.33
CA ASP A 426 6.63 10.31 23.87
C ASP A 426 5.50 10.92 23.04
N ALA A 427 5.69 12.16 22.55
CA ALA A 427 4.74 12.81 21.66
C ALA A 427 4.65 12.12 20.30
N LEU A 428 5.76 11.62 19.75
CA LEU A 428 5.77 10.78 18.54
C LEU A 428 4.99 9.49 18.76
N CYS A 429 5.25 8.77 19.84
CA CYS A 429 4.51 7.55 20.17
C CYS A 429 3.01 7.81 20.28
N ALA A 430 2.63 8.93 20.96
CA ALA A 430 1.23 9.27 21.13
C ALA A 430 0.54 9.77 19.84
N ALA A 431 1.27 10.35 18.90
CA ALA A 431 0.75 10.79 17.59
C ALA A 431 0.61 9.65 16.57
N THR A 432 1.49 8.64 16.67
CA THR A 432 1.53 7.50 15.76
C THR A 432 0.26 6.64 15.91
N GLY A 433 -0.36 6.21 14.80
CA GLY A 433 -1.58 5.40 14.79
C GLY A 433 -2.88 6.20 14.91
N ARG A 434 -2.85 7.54 14.99
CA ARG A 434 -4.05 8.39 15.10
C ARG A 434 -4.70 8.74 13.74
N GLY A 435 -4.09 8.35 12.64
CA GLY A 435 -4.51 8.78 11.31
C GLY A 435 -4.12 10.23 10.98
N TRP A 436 -3.19 10.82 11.73
CA TRP A 436 -2.59 12.12 11.46
C TRP A 436 -1.41 12.02 10.50
N TRP A 437 -1.10 13.11 9.83
CA TRP A 437 0.17 13.25 9.15
C TRP A 437 1.29 13.48 10.17
N VAL A 438 2.19 12.53 10.34
CA VAL A 438 3.26 12.61 11.34
C VAL A 438 4.61 12.71 10.63
N GLY A 439 5.27 13.85 10.72
CA GLY A 439 6.63 14.04 10.22
C GLY A 439 7.68 13.90 11.31
N ARG A 440 8.83 13.34 10.97
CA ARG A 440 9.96 13.20 11.86
C ARG A 440 11.26 13.65 11.18
N PRO A 441 12.01 14.61 11.76
CA PRO A 441 13.23 15.12 11.17
C PRO A 441 14.38 14.12 11.31
N VAL A 442 15.24 14.07 10.30
CA VAL A 442 16.42 13.21 10.26
C VAL A 442 17.72 14.00 10.24
N GLU A 443 17.66 15.27 9.83
CA GLU A 443 18.83 16.13 9.75
C GLU A 443 19.36 16.56 11.12
N LEU A 444 20.68 16.73 11.23
CA LEU A 444 21.33 17.42 12.34
C LEU A 444 21.08 18.93 12.21
N PRO A 445 20.46 19.58 13.22
CA PRO A 445 20.13 20.99 13.14
C PRO A 445 21.34 21.88 12.82
N GLY A 446 21.21 22.71 11.78
CA GLY A 446 22.22 23.68 11.38
C GLY A 446 23.45 23.09 10.66
N SER A 447 23.44 21.78 10.36
CA SER A 447 24.58 21.17 9.63
C SER A 447 24.65 21.67 8.20
N ARG A 448 25.86 22.06 7.76
CA ARG A 448 26.17 22.44 6.40
C ARG A 448 27.66 22.17 6.13
N PRO A 449 28.03 21.12 5.39
CA PRO A 449 27.16 20.19 4.65
C PRO A 449 26.18 19.40 5.51
N LEU A 450 25.11 18.91 4.87
CA LEU A 450 24.05 18.12 5.52
C LEU A 450 24.62 16.91 6.27
N ALA A 451 24.20 16.74 7.52
CA ALA A 451 24.49 15.57 8.34
C ALA A 451 23.20 15.06 9.00
N PHE A 452 23.18 13.79 9.38
CA PHE A 452 22.03 13.18 10.04
C PHE A 452 22.20 13.16 11.57
N ASP A 453 21.10 13.40 12.31
CA ASP A 453 21.11 13.47 13.77
C ASP A 453 21.19 12.07 14.39
N GLY A 454 22.20 11.86 15.25
CA GLY A 454 22.34 10.66 16.07
C GLY A 454 22.69 9.38 15.31
N THR A 455 23.02 9.44 14.01
CA THR A 455 23.37 8.26 13.23
C THR A 455 24.44 8.53 12.17
N ARG A 456 25.24 7.51 11.87
CA ARG A 456 26.14 7.50 10.69
C ARG A 456 25.51 6.78 9.51
N SER A 457 24.43 6.00 9.73
CA SER A 457 23.71 5.25 8.70
C SER A 457 22.22 5.58 8.81
N VAL A 458 21.75 6.46 7.94
CA VAL A 458 20.32 6.83 7.89
C VAL A 458 19.44 5.63 7.51
N GLY A 459 19.91 4.74 6.65
CA GLY A 459 19.18 3.52 6.29
C GLY A 459 18.89 2.63 7.49
N SER A 460 19.90 2.39 8.34
CA SER A 460 19.72 1.60 9.58
C SER A 460 18.77 2.28 10.57
N LEU A 461 18.81 3.60 10.65
CA LEU A 461 17.89 4.37 11.51
C LEU A 461 16.44 4.20 11.07
N LEU A 462 16.14 4.35 9.79
CA LEU A 462 14.79 4.29 9.25
C LEU A 462 14.14 2.90 9.40
N LEU A 463 14.91 1.83 9.48
CA LEU A 463 14.36 0.48 9.72
C LEU A 463 13.60 0.35 11.05
N SER A 464 13.93 1.19 12.03
CA SER A 464 13.26 1.21 13.35
C SER A 464 12.06 2.16 13.42
N TRP A 465 11.82 2.98 12.40
CA TRP A 465 10.72 3.95 12.41
C TRP A 465 9.41 3.33 11.91
N PRO A 466 8.26 3.68 12.52
CA PRO A 466 6.95 3.35 11.96
C PRO A 466 6.82 3.92 10.54
N ARG A 467 6.38 3.08 9.59
CA ARG A 467 6.29 3.45 8.17
C ARG A 467 5.34 4.61 7.87
N GLU A 468 4.39 4.87 8.76
CA GLU A 468 3.47 6.01 8.64
C GLU A 468 4.13 7.35 8.95
N GLN A 469 5.30 7.35 9.62
CA GLN A 469 6.05 8.57 9.87
C GLN A 469 6.76 9.02 8.60
N VAL A 470 6.48 10.25 8.17
CA VAL A 470 7.14 10.85 7.01
C VAL A 470 8.52 11.34 7.42
N VAL A 471 9.54 10.94 6.69
CA VAL A 471 10.91 11.40 6.92
C VAL A 471 11.04 12.83 6.44
N LYS A 472 11.31 13.76 7.34
CA LYS A 472 11.56 15.17 7.00
C LYS A 472 13.06 15.44 6.99
N CYS A 473 13.54 16.13 5.98
CA CYS A 473 14.92 16.61 5.93
C CYS A 473 14.98 18.07 5.49
N LEU A 474 15.55 18.92 6.35
CA LEU A 474 15.91 20.30 5.99
C LEU A 474 17.31 20.32 5.39
N VAL A 475 17.45 20.94 4.24
CA VAL A 475 18.73 21.21 3.61
C VAL A 475 18.90 22.70 3.32
N ALA A 476 20.01 23.26 3.83
CA ALA A 476 20.43 24.62 3.52
C ALA A 476 21.30 24.60 2.25
N TYR A 477 20.65 24.50 1.08
CA TYR A 477 21.29 24.35 -0.23
C TYR A 477 21.04 25.58 -1.10
N HIS A 478 22.09 26.13 -1.67
CA HIS A 478 21.99 27.18 -2.69
C HIS A 478 22.59 26.69 -3.99
N PRO A 479 21.95 26.89 -5.17
CA PRO A 479 22.45 26.38 -6.45
C PRO A 479 23.78 27.02 -6.89
N ASP A 480 24.16 28.15 -6.31
CA ASP A 480 25.40 28.87 -6.58
C ASP A 480 26.46 28.69 -5.46
N ASP A 481 26.24 27.78 -4.52
CA ASP A 481 27.26 27.37 -3.56
C ASP A 481 28.49 26.78 -4.26
N ASP A 482 29.62 26.79 -3.59
CA ASP A 482 30.83 26.10 -4.06
C ASP A 482 30.52 24.65 -4.44
N ALA A 483 31.14 24.18 -5.51
CA ALA A 483 30.89 22.86 -6.07
C ALA A 483 31.13 21.73 -5.05
N THR A 484 32.18 21.87 -4.21
CA THR A 484 32.51 20.88 -3.17
C THR A 484 31.39 20.76 -2.15
N LEU A 485 30.83 21.89 -1.69
CA LEU A 485 29.71 21.91 -0.75
C LEU A 485 28.45 21.34 -1.38
N ARG A 486 28.14 21.70 -2.64
CA ARG A 486 26.96 21.17 -3.35
C ARG A 486 27.04 19.66 -3.49
N VAL A 487 28.15 19.13 -3.97
CA VAL A 487 28.35 17.67 -4.13
C VAL A 487 28.19 16.96 -2.78
N ALA A 488 28.83 17.45 -1.73
CA ALA A 488 28.72 16.83 -0.40
C ALA A 488 27.26 16.79 0.11
N GLN A 489 26.47 17.83 -0.15
CA GLN A 489 25.05 17.86 0.24
C GLN A 489 24.20 16.96 -0.66
N GLU A 490 24.46 16.93 -1.97
CA GLU A 490 23.76 16.09 -2.95
C GLU A 490 23.96 14.60 -2.65
N GLU A 491 25.20 14.18 -2.32
CA GLU A 491 25.50 12.80 -1.91
C GLU A 491 24.70 12.37 -0.67
N ARG A 492 24.60 13.24 0.33
CA ARG A 492 23.79 12.94 1.52
C ARG A 492 22.29 12.87 1.22
N LEU A 493 21.78 13.70 0.32
CA LEU A 493 20.38 13.64 -0.12
C LEU A 493 20.09 12.37 -0.92
N LEU A 494 21.02 11.93 -1.77
CA LEU A 494 20.89 10.67 -2.50
C LEU A 494 20.91 9.47 -1.54
N GLU A 495 21.79 9.44 -0.56
CA GLU A 495 21.80 8.42 0.51
C GLU A 495 20.44 8.38 1.24
N LEU A 496 19.90 9.55 1.61
CA LEU A 496 18.59 9.63 2.25
C LEU A 496 17.47 9.14 1.34
N TRP A 497 17.52 9.52 0.07
CA TRP A 497 16.54 9.09 -0.93
C TRP A 497 16.53 7.56 -1.08
N GLU A 498 17.67 6.93 -1.21
CA GLU A 498 17.80 5.47 -1.27
C GLU A 498 17.28 4.82 0.01
N ALA A 499 17.63 5.36 1.17
CA ALA A 499 17.19 4.85 2.47
C ALA A 499 15.67 4.92 2.63
N THR A 500 15.02 6.01 2.21
CA THR A 500 13.54 6.13 2.28
C THR A 500 12.84 5.20 1.31
N ARG A 501 13.40 4.94 0.14
CA ARG A 501 12.89 3.96 -0.81
C ARG A 501 12.99 2.53 -0.25
N ALA A 502 14.14 2.17 0.29
CA ALA A 502 14.37 0.85 0.87
C ALA A 502 13.48 0.58 2.10
N SER A 503 13.26 1.58 2.95
CA SER A 503 12.43 1.47 4.15
C SER A 503 10.93 1.67 3.91
N GLY A 504 10.54 2.20 2.74
CA GLY A 504 9.15 2.46 2.36
C GLY A 504 8.53 3.73 2.99
N HIS A 505 9.35 4.63 3.57
CA HIS A 505 8.89 5.90 4.11
C HIS A 505 8.66 6.94 3.01
N GLU A 506 7.69 7.84 3.21
CA GLU A 506 7.59 9.07 2.42
C GLU A 506 8.69 10.05 2.82
N LEU A 507 9.15 10.86 1.88
CA LEU A 507 10.14 11.90 2.08
C LEU A 507 9.52 13.28 1.90
N LEU A 508 9.74 14.15 2.89
CA LEU A 508 9.50 15.59 2.80
C LEU A 508 10.84 16.31 2.80
N LEU A 509 11.15 17.02 1.72
CA LEU A 509 12.33 17.88 1.63
C LEU A 509 11.96 19.32 1.93
N GLU A 510 12.57 19.87 2.98
CA GLU A 510 12.54 21.29 3.33
C GLU A 510 13.77 21.98 2.74
N VAL A 511 13.53 22.89 1.80
CA VAL A 511 14.60 23.57 1.06
C VAL A 511 14.66 25.03 1.51
N ILE A 512 15.80 25.43 2.05
CA ILE A 512 16.07 26.82 2.44
C ILE A 512 17.40 27.24 1.81
N PRO A 513 17.39 27.91 0.64
CA PRO A 513 18.59 28.49 0.09
C PRO A 513 19.05 29.66 0.98
N PRO A 514 20.28 29.61 1.53
CA PRO A 514 20.81 30.74 2.30
C PRO A 514 20.88 32.02 1.45
N ASN A 515 20.24 33.09 1.94
CA ASN A 515 20.12 34.38 1.22
C ASN A 515 19.51 34.26 -0.20
N GLY A 516 18.81 33.16 -0.48
CA GLY A 516 18.18 32.91 -1.77
C GLY A 516 16.80 33.54 -1.89
N ASP A 517 16.39 33.78 -3.10
CA ASP A 517 15.07 34.22 -3.52
C ASP A 517 14.25 33.05 -4.11
N ASP A 518 13.06 33.34 -4.62
CA ASP A 518 12.18 32.36 -5.26
C ASP A 518 12.88 31.64 -6.43
N ALA A 519 13.71 32.35 -7.21
CA ALA A 519 14.44 31.76 -8.32
C ALA A 519 15.48 30.76 -7.85
N ALA A 520 16.16 31.02 -6.73
CA ALA A 520 17.09 30.07 -6.10
C ALA A 520 16.36 28.81 -5.62
N VAL A 521 15.14 28.94 -5.03
CA VAL A 521 14.31 27.79 -4.65
C VAL A 521 13.96 26.95 -5.87
N LEU A 522 13.44 27.55 -6.94
CA LEU A 522 13.06 26.84 -8.16
C LEU A 522 14.24 26.14 -8.84
N ARG A 523 15.40 26.80 -8.90
CA ARG A 523 16.64 26.20 -9.42
C ARG A 523 17.09 25.00 -8.57
N THR A 524 16.97 25.09 -7.26
CA THR A 524 17.29 23.99 -6.33
C THR A 524 16.38 22.81 -6.54
N VAL A 525 15.05 23.01 -6.60
CA VAL A 525 14.07 21.94 -6.85
C VAL A 525 14.35 21.27 -8.21
N LYS A 526 14.62 22.07 -9.26
CA LYS A 526 14.98 21.54 -10.59
C LYS A 526 16.29 20.74 -10.53
N ARG A 527 17.28 21.20 -9.78
CA ARG A 527 18.54 20.46 -9.58
C ARG A 527 18.30 19.10 -8.92
N PHE A 528 17.47 19.06 -7.87
CA PHE A 528 17.16 17.82 -7.17
C PHE A 528 16.39 16.83 -8.04
N TYR A 529 15.43 17.28 -8.85
CA TYR A 529 14.80 16.43 -9.86
C TYR A 529 15.79 15.90 -10.90
N ASN A 530 16.77 16.71 -11.33
CA ASN A 530 17.81 16.27 -12.27
C ASN A 530 18.76 15.23 -11.67
N LEU A 531 18.90 15.19 -10.34
CA LEU A 531 19.62 14.13 -9.61
C LEU A 531 18.79 12.86 -9.43
N GLY A 532 17.51 12.85 -9.84
CA GLY A 532 16.60 11.73 -9.64
C GLY A 532 15.88 11.72 -8.29
N LEU A 533 16.04 12.77 -7.48
CA LEU A 533 15.31 12.91 -6.23
C LEU A 533 13.85 13.29 -6.53
N LYS A 534 12.92 12.46 -6.10
CA LYS A 534 11.46 12.65 -6.29
C LYS A 534 10.74 12.51 -4.94
N PRO A 535 10.89 13.50 -4.04
CA PRO A 535 10.24 13.44 -2.73
C PRO A 535 8.71 13.52 -2.89
N GLU A 536 7.98 12.87 -2.00
CA GLU A 536 6.54 12.96 -1.97
C GLU A 536 6.06 14.37 -1.61
N TRP A 537 6.83 15.09 -0.81
CA TRP A 537 6.45 16.40 -0.29
C TRP A 537 7.60 17.40 -0.39
N TRP A 538 7.26 18.64 -0.72
CA TRP A 538 8.16 19.78 -0.61
C TRP A 538 7.69 20.70 0.52
N LYS A 539 8.64 21.24 1.31
CA LYS A 539 8.37 22.27 2.29
C LYS A 539 9.21 23.50 1.93
N LEU A 540 8.53 24.57 1.53
CA LEU A 540 9.14 25.73 0.90
C LEU A 540 8.73 27.01 1.60
N ALA A 541 9.57 28.06 1.51
CA ALA A 541 9.23 29.41 1.96
C ALA A 541 7.99 29.94 1.22
N PRO A 542 7.24 30.89 1.79
CA PRO A 542 6.27 31.65 1.01
C PRO A 542 6.94 32.27 -0.22
N MET A 543 6.31 32.13 -1.37
CA MET A 543 6.79 32.66 -2.67
C MET A 543 5.68 33.50 -3.33
N ALA A 544 6.04 34.29 -4.35
CA ALA A 544 5.10 34.99 -5.19
C ALA A 544 4.20 33.99 -5.97
N ALA A 545 3.01 34.44 -6.38
CA ALA A 545 2.04 33.61 -7.09
C ALA A 545 2.61 33.01 -8.41
N GLU A 546 3.39 33.80 -9.12
CA GLU A 546 4.07 33.40 -10.35
C GLU A 546 5.10 32.30 -10.10
N SER A 547 5.81 32.39 -8.97
CA SER A 547 6.81 31.38 -8.54
C SER A 547 6.12 30.06 -8.15
N TRP A 548 4.96 30.11 -7.52
CA TRP A 548 4.16 28.92 -7.24
C TRP A 548 3.62 28.26 -8.54
N ALA A 549 3.23 29.06 -9.52
CA ALA A 549 2.84 28.54 -10.84
C ALA A 549 4.03 27.87 -11.55
N ALA A 550 5.22 28.50 -11.51
CA ALA A 550 6.45 27.93 -12.05
C ALA A 550 6.86 26.63 -11.33
N PHE A 551 6.74 26.58 -10.01
CA PHE A 551 6.96 25.37 -9.22
C PHE A 551 5.98 24.25 -9.64
N ALA A 552 4.70 24.56 -9.79
CA ALA A 552 3.69 23.60 -10.21
C ALA A 552 3.98 23.03 -11.62
N ALA A 553 4.37 23.89 -12.57
CA ALA A 553 4.78 23.45 -13.90
C ALA A 553 6.02 22.52 -13.85
N LEU A 554 6.99 22.85 -13.02
CA LEU A 554 8.18 22.02 -12.81
C LEU A 554 7.84 20.65 -12.21
N VAL A 555 6.95 20.61 -11.21
CA VAL A 555 6.47 19.36 -10.61
C VAL A 555 5.73 18.53 -11.66
N GLN A 556 4.81 19.15 -12.41
CA GLN A 556 4.05 18.44 -13.45
C GLN A 556 4.96 17.84 -14.53
N GLU A 557 6.04 18.54 -14.89
CA GLU A 557 7.03 18.07 -15.89
C GLU A 557 7.87 16.91 -15.37
N ARG A 558 8.31 16.98 -14.09
CA ARG A 558 9.36 16.11 -13.56
C ARG A 558 8.85 14.96 -12.70
N ASP A 559 7.79 15.20 -11.95
CA ASP A 559 7.16 14.22 -11.05
C ASP A 559 5.67 14.51 -10.84
N PRO A 560 4.80 14.20 -11.82
CA PRO A 560 3.36 14.41 -11.68
C PRO A 560 2.73 13.61 -10.53
N GLN A 561 3.48 12.68 -9.91
CA GLN A 561 3.04 11.89 -8.76
C GLN A 561 3.43 12.52 -7.41
N CYS A 562 4.12 13.68 -7.41
CA CYS A 562 4.41 14.42 -6.19
C CYS A 562 3.10 14.82 -5.49
N ARG A 563 3.01 14.61 -4.18
CA ARG A 563 1.81 14.90 -3.39
C ARG A 563 1.57 16.39 -3.20
N GLY A 564 2.62 17.20 -3.34
CA GLY A 564 2.56 18.65 -3.34
C GLY A 564 3.56 19.33 -2.40
N ALA A 565 3.31 20.61 -2.18
CA ALA A 565 4.11 21.45 -1.29
C ALA A 565 3.31 21.93 -0.10
N VAL A 566 4.04 22.28 0.99
CA VAL A 566 3.53 22.97 2.16
C VAL A 566 4.39 24.19 2.47
N ILE A 567 3.76 25.21 3.00
CA ILE A 567 4.42 26.49 3.32
C ILE A 567 5.08 26.40 4.70
N LEU A 568 6.34 26.76 4.80
CA LEU A 568 7.07 26.86 6.06
C LEU A 568 6.91 28.23 6.72
N GLY A 569 6.98 28.28 8.07
CA GLY A 569 6.63 29.49 8.83
C GLY A 569 7.73 30.53 8.98
N LEU A 570 9.03 30.18 8.89
CA LEU A 570 10.21 31.04 9.10
C LEU A 570 10.14 31.94 10.32
N ASN A 571 9.31 31.65 11.33
CA ASN A 571 9.04 32.50 12.48
C ASN A 571 8.45 33.88 12.10
N GLN A 572 7.72 33.94 10.99
CA GLN A 572 7.03 35.15 10.54
C GLN A 572 5.80 35.46 11.41
N SER A 573 5.29 36.70 11.33
CA SER A 573 4.02 37.08 11.98
C SER A 573 2.82 36.34 11.32
N LEU A 574 1.69 36.34 12.02
CA LEU A 574 0.44 35.78 11.47
C LEU A 574 0.00 36.48 10.18
N GLU A 575 0.16 37.82 10.13
CA GLU A 575 -0.19 38.66 8.98
C GLU A 575 0.70 38.32 7.76
N ALA A 576 2.01 38.16 7.95
CA ALA A 576 2.95 37.80 6.90
C ALA A 576 2.65 36.38 6.35
N LEU A 577 2.31 35.43 7.21
CA LEU A 577 1.91 34.10 6.81
C LEU A 577 0.58 34.10 6.03
N ALA A 578 -0.42 34.87 6.50
CA ALA A 578 -1.70 35.00 5.80
C ALA A 578 -1.52 35.58 4.39
N ALA A 579 -0.64 36.59 4.23
CA ALA A 579 -0.27 37.12 2.92
C ALA A 579 0.40 36.06 2.04
N GLY A 580 1.31 35.26 2.60
CA GLY A 580 1.94 34.13 1.93
C GLY A 580 0.94 33.05 1.48
N PHE A 581 -0.08 32.78 2.28
CA PHE A 581 -1.16 31.86 1.92
C PHE A 581 -2.01 32.39 0.75
N ALA A 582 -2.28 33.70 0.71
CA ALA A 582 -3.01 34.35 -0.37
C ALA A 582 -2.27 34.26 -1.72
N ALA A 583 -0.95 34.29 -1.73
CA ALA A 583 -0.13 34.08 -2.94
C ALA A 583 -0.07 32.61 -3.39
N ALA A 584 -0.30 31.66 -2.49
CA ALA A 584 -0.10 30.23 -2.70
C ALA A 584 -1.42 29.49 -3.02
N THR A 585 -2.27 30.02 -3.91
CA THR A 585 -3.58 29.44 -4.23
C THR A 585 -3.54 28.22 -5.16
N HIS A 586 -2.41 27.98 -5.82
CA HIS A 586 -2.27 26.84 -6.75
C HIS A 586 -2.51 25.48 -6.03
N PRO A 587 -3.25 24.52 -6.63
CA PRO A 587 -3.60 23.22 -6.03
C PRO A 587 -2.41 22.35 -5.62
N VAL A 588 -1.22 22.60 -6.15
CA VAL A 588 0.02 21.93 -5.73
C VAL A 588 0.39 22.24 -4.28
N VAL A 589 -0.04 23.40 -3.74
CA VAL A 589 0.20 23.79 -2.34
C VAL A 589 -0.95 23.25 -1.50
N LYS A 590 -0.63 22.28 -0.63
CA LYS A 590 -1.61 21.52 0.15
C LYS A 590 -1.88 22.11 1.54
N GLY A 591 -1.05 23.01 2.02
CA GLY A 591 -1.19 23.53 3.36
C GLY A 591 0.05 24.23 3.89
N PHE A 592 0.18 24.18 5.18
CA PHE A 592 1.29 24.83 5.89
C PHE A 592 1.86 23.96 7.01
N MET A 593 3.14 24.18 7.34
CA MET A 593 3.85 23.59 8.48
C MET A 593 4.52 24.71 9.29
N VAL A 594 3.84 25.16 10.33
CA VAL A 594 4.24 26.32 11.13
C VAL A 594 4.51 25.91 12.58
N GLY A 595 5.55 26.48 13.16
CA GLY A 595 5.99 26.18 14.52
C GLY A 595 5.95 27.36 15.45
N ARG A 596 7.06 28.08 15.56
CA ARG A 596 7.29 29.13 16.56
C ARG A 596 6.26 30.26 16.57
N THR A 597 5.68 30.59 15.44
CA THR A 597 4.56 31.55 15.33
C THR A 597 3.35 31.07 16.14
N ILE A 598 3.10 29.77 16.21
CA ILE A 598 1.99 29.20 16.99
C ILE A 598 2.32 29.20 18.49
N TRP A 599 3.43 28.60 18.87
CA TRP A 599 3.70 28.22 20.25
C TRP A 599 4.84 29.01 20.93
N GLY A 600 5.61 29.81 20.19
CA GLY A 600 6.87 30.39 20.72
C GLY A 600 6.70 31.29 21.94
N SER A 601 5.70 32.19 21.95
CA SER A 601 5.42 33.07 23.08
C SER A 601 4.87 32.30 24.28
N ALA A 602 3.89 31.45 24.07
CA ALA A 602 3.27 30.64 25.12
C ALA A 602 4.29 29.68 25.76
N SER A 603 5.16 29.07 24.96
CA SER A 603 6.23 28.19 25.47
C SER A 603 7.23 28.92 26.36
N ARG A 604 7.64 30.16 26.03
CA ARG A 604 8.53 30.94 26.88
C ARG A 604 7.85 31.31 28.20
N ALA A 605 6.59 31.74 28.15
CA ALA A 605 5.83 32.07 29.37
C ALA A 605 5.66 30.84 30.28
N TRP A 606 5.37 29.68 29.71
CA TRP A 606 5.25 28.44 30.45
C TRP A 606 6.58 27.98 31.04
N LEU A 607 7.67 28.09 30.30
CA LEU A 607 9.01 27.73 30.79
C LEU A 607 9.44 28.62 31.97
N ARG A 608 9.05 29.90 31.96
CA ARG A 608 9.28 30.80 33.10
C ARG A 608 8.37 30.57 34.31
N GLY A 609 7.25 29.84 34.09
CA GLY A 609 6.23 29.66 35.12
C GLY A 609 5.19 30.79 35.18
N ASP A 610 5.14 31.65 34.16
CA ASP A 610 4.18 32.77 34.09
C ASP A 610 2.75 32.28 33.76
N ILE A 611 2.62 31.14 33.11
CA ILE A 611 1.36 30.49 32.77
C ILE A 611 1.41 28.99 33.07
N ASP A 612 0.25 28.40 33.30
CA ASP A 612 0.08 26.96 33.51
C ASP A 612 -0.10 26.16 32.19
N ASP A 613 -0.26 24.87 32.33
CA ASP A 613 -0.43 23.92 31.19
C ASP A 613 -1.69 24.25 30.38
N ALA A 614 -2.81 24.60 31.01
CA ALA A 614 -4.08 24.88 30.36
C ALA A 614 -3.98 26.17 29.52
N ALA A 615 -3.40 27.23 30.07
CA ALA A 615 -3.21 28.50 29.37
C ALA A 615 -2.24 28.37 28.18
N LEU A 616 -1.20 27.52 28.28
CA LEU A 616 -0.33 27.21 27.14
C LEU A 616 -1.10 26.54 26.02
N ILE A 617 -1.90 25.51 26.34
CA ILE A 617 -2.71 24.78 25.35
C ILE A 617 -3.70 25.75 24.69
N GLU A 618 -4.44 26.54 25.48
CA GLU A 618 -5.41 27.50 24.97
C GLU A 618 -4.79 28.51 24.00
N GLN A 619 -3.65 29.10 24.36
CA GLN A 619 -2.95 30.06 23.50
C GLN A 619 -2.42 29.42 22.22
N ALA A 620 -1.93 28.18 22.28
CA ALA A 620 -1.46 27.47 21.10
C ALA A 620 -2.62 27.10 20.18
N VAL A 621 -3.76 26.62 20.72
CA VAL A 621 -5.00 26.34 19.97
C VAL A 621 -5.51 27.61 19.26
N ALA A 622 -5.61 28.73 19.99
CA ALA A 622 -6.07 29.99 19.42
C ALA A 622 -5.20 30.44 18.23
N ARG A 623 -3.87 30.40 18.38
CA ARG A 623 -2.94 30.80 17.31
C ARG A 623 -2.93 29.84 16.14
N PHE A 624 -3.02 28.53 16.38
CA PHE A 624 -3.10 27.55 15.30
C PHE A 624 -4.42 27.67 14.55
N GLY A 625 -5.53 27.88 15.27
CA GLY A 625 -6.85 28.14 14.68
C GLY A 625 -6.86 29.34 13.75
N LEU A 626 -6.21 30.46 14.13
CA LEU A 626 -6.08 31.63 13.27
C LEU A 626 -5.39 31.32 11.93
N LEU A 627 -4.36 30.44 11.93
CA LEU A 627 -3.70 30.02 10.70
C LEU A 627 -4.59 29.11 9.86
N VAL A 628 -5.33 28.19 10.49
CA VAL A 628 -6.32 27.33 9.80
C VAL A 628 -7.39 28.18 9.11
N ASP A 629 -7.92 29.17 9.82
CA ASP A 629 -8.96 30.05 9.29
C ASP A 629 -8.42 30.95 8.16
N ALA A 630 -7.22 31.50 8.34
CA ALA A 630 -6.53 32.26 7.29
C ALA A 630 -6.28 31.40 6.05
N TRP A 631 -5.82 30.16 6.20
CA TRP A 631 -5.64 29.22 5.09
C TRP A 631 -6.95 28.95 4.35
N ARG A 632 -8.02 28.63 5.07
CA ARG A 632 -9.34 28.33 4.49
C ARG A 632 -9.97 29.53 3.79
N SER A 633 -9.77 30.73 4.30
CA SER A 633 -10.31 31.96 3.67
C SER A 633 -9.72 32.17 2.28
N THR A 634 -8.44 31.88 2.06
CA THR A 634 -7.79 32.03 0.75
C THR A 634 -8.29 31.00 -0.28
N ARG A 635 -8.78 29.82 0.18
CA ARG A 635 -9.31 28.75 -0.69
C ARG A 635 -10.77 28.95 -1.07
N LYS A 636 -11.55 29.66 -0.25
CA LYS A 636 -12.93 30.04 -0.58
C LYS A 636 -12.99 31.21 -1.58
N ALA A 637 -11.96 32.03 -1.64
CA ALA A 637 -11.86 33.19 -2.50
C ALA A 637 -11.25 32.86 -3.88
N ALA A 638 -10.71 31.66 -4.09
CA ALA A 638 -10.22 31.24 -5.41
C ALA A 638 -11.41 30.87 -6.30
N PRO A 639 -11.52 31.44 -7.54
CA PRO A 639 -12.63 31.21 -8.46
C PRO A 639 -12.71 29.77 -8.97
#